data_921a0441c538b6b3441f85eab46a34b6
#
_entry.id   921a0441c538b6b3441f85eab46a34b6
#
_cell.length_a   1.000
_cell.length_b   1.000
_cell.length_c   1.000
_cell.angle_alpha   90.00
_cell.angle_beta   90.00
_cell.angle_gamma   90.00
#
_symmetry.space_group_name_H-M   'P 1'
#
loop_
_entity.id
_entity.type
_entity.pdbx_description
1 polymer ?
#
loop_
_entity_poly.entity_id
_entity_poly.type
_entity_poly.pdbx_seq_one_letter_code
_entity_poly.pdbx_strand_id
1 'polypeptide(L)'
;MLLQIALVLTLLAPVARARYTDRQPPVAKKAQHVTQIHGYTLKDDYFWLRDKKNPEVIKYLEDENAYTDEVMKPTKELQESLYKEMLGHIKQTDLSVPARIGAYYYYSRTEEGKQYPYQCRKKGGMDGKEEILLDLNKMAEGNTFLSLGAFDVSDDSNWLAYSTDTTGYRQYTLHVKNLLTGEVLGEKIERTGAIVWANDNKTIFYTTEDAVSKRSDKFWRHVVGSDKNDLLYEEKDELFDVGAGRSLDRKMIFLASEAKTSREYRYLRADNPTGELKVVLPRENGHEYGVEYYNGLFYILTNKNAKNSRVVTAPVDDPSEKKWKPFIAHNPNIKIDRLTFFANHAVVSEKEGGLNYLRVIDMRNKQSHRIATDEPDYALFLSQNPEFNTDTVRFSYQSMVTSNSVYDYNMNTHKRTLLKQQEVLGGYDAKNYEARRIWSVSRDGVKVPISLVYKKGVKLDGSAPMLLYAYGSYGASMAPTFSITRLSLLDRGVIYALAYIRGGGELGEEWREQGRMMKKMNTFNDFIDCADYLVKNKYTSSDHLVINGGSAGGLLMGAVVNMRPDLFKAVIAQVPFVDVMNTMLDASLPLTTSEYIEWGNPNEKPAFDYMIKYSPYDNVKPQKYPAMLVHVSLNDSQVPYWEGTKFVAKLRATKTDKNTLLLRTNMGAGHGGASGRYDALRETAFTYAFVLWQMGLTQQARLEASER
;
A
#
# COMPACT_ATOMS: atom_id res chain seq x y z
N MET A 1 49.76 13.90 -62.19
CA MET A 1 49.50 13.02 -61.03
C MET A 1 48.32 13.60 -60.25
N LEU A 2 47.13 13.18 -60.59
CA LEU A 2 45.85 13.69 -60.06
C LEU A 2 45.50 12.91 -58.77
N LEU A 3 45.35 13.60 -57.69
CA LEU A 3 44.88 13.03 -56.42
C LEU A 3 43.33 13.11 -56.38
N GLN A 4 42.66 11.97 -56.40
CA GLN A 4 41.22 11.86 -56.21
C GLN A 4 40.90 11.89 -54.70
N ILE A 5 40.17 12.91 -54.27
CA ILE A 5 39.58 12.99 -52.93
C ILE A 5 38.19 12.33 -53.04
N ALA A 6 38.03 11.18 -52.39
CA ALA A 6 36.74 10.52 -52.26
C ALA A 6 35.95 11.17 -51.12
N LEU A 7 34.86 11.86 -51.44
CA LEU A 7 33.89 12.42 -50.49
C LEU A 7 32.93 11.30 -50.07
N VAL A 8 33.06 10.82 -48.80
CA VAL A 8 32.12 9.88 -48.21
C VAL A 8 30.93 10.69 -47.72
N LEU A 9 29.85 10.71 -48.48
CA LEU A 9 28.54 11.17 -48.04
C LEU A 9 27.91 10.10 -47.13
N THR A 10 27.92 10.33 -45.83
CA THR A 10 27.09 9.60 -44.85
C THR A 10 25.65 10.05 -45.03
N LEU A 11 24.87 9.23 -45.69
CA LEU A 11 23.41 9.35 -45.76
C LEU A 11 22.85 9.10 -44.34
N LEU A 12 22.53 10.17 -43.62
CA LEU A 12 21.64 10.12 -42.44
C LEU A 12 20.24 9.74 -42.98
N ALA A 13 19.93 8.46 -42.87
CA ALA A 13 18.56 8.00 -43.07
C ALA A 13 17.64 8.67 -42.05
N PRO A 14 16.53 9.30 -42.42
CA PRO A 14 15.59 9.79 -41.47
C PRO A 14 15.08 8.61 -40.65
N VAL A 15 15.25 8.66 -39.33
CA VAL A 15 14.62 7.74 -38.37
C VAL A 15 13.12 7.86 -38.62
N ALA A 16 12.55 6.91 -39.36
CA ALA A 16 11.14 6.81 -39.58
C ALA A 16 10.47 6.66 -38.20
N ARG A 17 9.83 7.73 -37.72
CA ARG A 17 8.87 7.63 -36.62
C ARG A 17 7.81 6.62 -37.04
N ALA A 18 7.91 5.40 -36.55
CA ALA A 18 6.88 4.40 -36.74
C ALA A 18 5.53 5.00 -36.31
N ARG A 19 4.57 5.06 -37.23
CA ARG A 19 3.17 5.33 -36.91
C ARG A 19 2.70 4.16 -36.06
N TYR A 20 2.41 4.40 -34.79
CA TYR A 20 2.20 3.35 -33.79
C TYR A 20 0.90 2.58 -33.95
N THR A 21 -0.09 3.11 -34.63
CA THR A 21 -1.32 2.41 -35.03
C THR A 21 -2.17 3.32 -35.94
N ASP A 22 -2.91 2.76 -36.87
CA ASP A 22 -3.96 3.47 -37.62
C ASP A 22 -5.28 3.53 -36.80
N ARG A 23 -5.37 2.81 -35.69
CA ARG A 23 -6.53 2.80 -34.82
C ARG A 23 -6.65 4.12 -34.06
N GLN A 24 -7.79 4.78 -34.25
CA GLN A 24 -8.12 5.98 -33.49
C GLN A 24 -8.47 5.59 -32.03
N PRO A 25 -8.07 6.42 -31.04
CA PRO A 25 -8.46 6.19 -29.66
C PRO A 25 -9.98 6.25 -29.49
N PRO A 26 -10.56 5.47 -28.58
CA PRO A 26 -11.98 5.58 -28.25
C PRO A 26 -12.36 7.00 -27.82
N VAL A 27 -13.52 7.46 -28.26
CA VAL A 27 -14.06 8.77 -27.89
C VAL A 27 -15.30 8.55 -27.02
N ALA A 28 -15.22 8.92 -25.75
CA ALA A 28 -16.38 8.90 -24.87
C ALA A 28 -17.41 9.93 -25.33
N LYS A 29 -18.69 9.55 -25.37
CA LYS A 29 -19.78 10.50 -25.65
C LYS A 29 -19.84 11.56 -24.56
N LYS A 30 -20.23 12.76 -24.94
CA LYS A 30 -20.48 13.86 -24.00
C LYS A 30 -21.95 13.86 -23.62
N ALA A 31 -22.21 13.70 -22.31
CA ALA A 31 -23.54 13.80 -21.72
C ALA A 31 -23.42 14.68 -20.48
N GLN A 32 -23.63 15.99 -20.66
CA GLN A 32 -23.35 16.99 -19.64
C GLN A 32 -24.20 16.76 -18.38
N HIS A 33 -23.51 16.60 -17.25
CA HIS A 33 -24.07 16.71 -15.90
C HIS A 33 -23.62 18.03 -15.28
N VAL A 34 -24.51 18.68 -14.53
CA VAL A 34 -24.22 19.99 -13.93
C VAL A 34 -24.51 19.95 -12.44
N THR A 35 -23.50 20.27 -11.64
CA THR A 35 -23.61 20.45 -10.19
C THR A 35 -23.47 21.92 -9.83
N GLN A 36 -24.45 22.48 -9.13
CA GLN A 36 -24.41 23.84 -8.60
C GLN A 36 -24.08 23.81 -7.11
N ILE A 37 -22.96 24.41 -6.73
CA ILE A 37 -22.54 24.45 -5.33
C ILE A 37 -21.69 25.69 -5.04
N HIS A 38 -21.93 26.39 -3.93
CA HIS A 38 -21.18 27.56 -3.46
C HIS A 38 -21.02 28.71 -4.50
N GLY A 39 -21.94 28.81 -5.46
CA GLY A 39 -21.85 29.76 -6.58
C GLY A 39 -21.02 29.24 -7.77
N TYR A 40 -20.48 28.05 -7.71
CA TYR A 40 -19.81 27.38 -8.83
C TYR A 40 -20.77 26.56 -9.66
N THR A 41 -20.48 26.44 -10.95
CA THR A 41 -21.15 25.52 -11.88
C THR A 41 -20.13 24.49 -12.35
N LEU A 42 -20.13 23.32 -11.76
CA LEU A 42 -19.30 22.21 -12.19
C LEU A 42 -19.99 21.51 -13.36
N LYS A 43 -19.28 21.42 -14.50
CA LYS A 43 -19.76 20.75 -15.71
C LYS A 43 -18.95 19.47 -15.94
N ASP A 44 -19.65 18.35 -16.02
CA ASP A 44 -19.06 17.03 -16.21
C ASP A 44 -19.68 16.32 -17.40
N ASP A 45 -18.98 16.33 -18.54
CA ASP A 45 -19.44 15.68 -19.77
C ASP A 45 -19.41 14.15 -19.70
N TYR A 46 -18.71 13.60 -18.71
CA TYR A 46 -18.41 12.16 -18.58
C TYR A 46 -18.98 11.52 -17.31
N PHE A 47 -19.86 12.20 -16.60
CA PHE A 47 -20.49 11.71 -15.37
C PHE A 47 -21.18 10.33 -15.55
N TRP A 48 -21.73 10.07 -16.74
CA TRP A 48 -22.41 8.81 -17.12
C TRP A 48 -21.51 7.58 -17.01
N LEU A 49 -20.18 7.73 -17.08
CA LEU A 49 -19.21 6.64 -16.94
C LEU A 49 -19.21 6.02 -15.53
N ARG A 50 -19.90 6.64 -14.55
CA ARG A 50 -20.06 6.09 -13.19
C ARG A 50 -20.99 4.89 -13.13
N ASP A 51 -21.90 4.74 -14.09
CA ASP A 51 -22.90 3.68 -14.09
C ASP A 51 -22.33 2.36 -14.62
N LYS A 52 -21.74 1.56 -13.71
CA LYS A 52 -21.20 0.22 -14.01
C LYS A 52 -22.22 -0.74 -14.63
N LYS A 53 -23.54 -0.52 -14.42
CA LYS A 53 -24.60 -1.38 -14.98
C LYS A 53 -24.93 -1.02 -16.42
N ASN A 54 -24.53 0.14 -16.90
CA ASN A 54 -24.74 0.56 -18.28
C ASN A 54 -23.81 -0.20 -19.24
N PRO A 55 -24.33 -0.98 -20.20
CA PRO A 55 -23.50 -1.74 -21.12
C PRO A 55 -22.59 -0.86 -22.00
N GLU A 56 -22.97 0.41 -22.24
CA GLU A 56 -22.12 1.34 -22.99
C GLU A 56 -20.84 1.68 -22.19
N VAL A 57 -20.89 1.70 -20.87
CA VAL A 57 -19.73 1.90 -20.01
C VAL A 57 -18.77 0.72 -20.13
N ILE A 58 -19.29 -0.50 -19.98
CA ILE A 58 -18.47 -1.71 -20.12
C ILE A 58 -17.82 -1.76 -21.49
N LYS A 59 -18.60 -1.52 -22.55
CA LYS A 59 -18.08 -1.47 -23.91
C LYS A 59 -16.98 -0.42 -24.07
N TYR A 60 -17.15 0.76 -23.51
CA TYR A 60 -16.12 1.82 -23.58
C TYR A 60 -14.82 1.39 -22.90
N LEU A 61 -14.88 0.72 -21.74
CA LEU A 61 -13.71 0.20 -21.04
C LEU A 61 -13.01 -0.91 -21.86
N GLU A 62 -13.79 -1.79 -22.49
CA GLU A 62 -13.27 -2.84 -23.39
C GLU A 62 -12.62 -2.24 -24.64
N ASP A 63 -13.21 -1.22 -25.23
CA ASP A 63 -12.65 -0.50 -26.38
C ASP A 63 -11.33 0.20 -26.03
N GLU A 64 -11.23 0.80 -24.82
CA GLU A 64 -10.00 1.39 -24.29
C GLU A 64 -8.92 0.33 -24.06
N ASN A 65 -9.28 -0.83 -23.49
CA ASN A 65 -8.35 -1.95 -23.35
C ASN A 65 -7.84 -2.43 -24.72
N ALA A 66 -8.73 -2.59 -25.71
CA ALA A 66 -8.36 -3.02 -27.05
C ALA A 66 -7.47 -1.98 -27.77
N TYR A 67 -7.74 -0.68 -27.56
CA TYR A 67 -6.87 0.40 -28.06
C TYR A 67 -5.50 0.35 -27.39
N THR A 68 -5.47 0.19 -26.09
CA THR A 68 -4.23 0.09 -25.30
C THR A 68 -3.40 -1.11 -25.73
N ASP A 69 -4.01 -2.28 -25.94
CA ASP A 69 -3.33 -3.48 -26.43
C ASP A 69 -2.73 -3.28 -27.83
N GLU A 70 -3.43 -2.59 -28.74
CA GLU A 70 -2.92 -2.32 -30.09
C GLU A 70 -1.75 -1.32 -30.04
N VAL A 71 -1.84 -0.25 -29.25
CA VAL A 71 -0.75 0.74 -29.09
C VAL A 71 0.47 0.10 -28.45
N MET A 72 0.28 -0.79 -27.47
CA MET A 72 1.35 -1.51 -26.77
C MET A 72 1.88 -2.75 -27.54
N LYS A 73 1.27 -3.13 -28.64
CA LYS A 73 1.66 -4.31 -29.45
C LYS A 73 3.15 -4.35 -29.84
N PRO A 74 3.80 -3.22 -30.21
CA PRO A 74 5.24 -3.24 -30.49
C PRO A 74 6.13 -3.60 -29.30
N THR A 75 5.60 -3.53 -28.07
CA THR A 75 6.32 -3.88 -26.84
C THR A 75 6.06 -5.30 -26.36
N LYS A 76 5.27 -6.11 -27.08
CA LYS A 76 4.89 -7.46 -26.63
C LYS A 76 6.08 -8.38 -26.35
N GLU A 77 7.09 -8.37 -27.21
CA GLU A 77 8.31 -9.15 -26.98
C GLU A 77 9.04 -8.69 -25.71
N LEU A 78 9.10 -7.38 -25.48
CA LEU A 78 9.67 -6.81 -24.27
C LEU A 78 8.84 -7.20 -23.02
N GLN A 79 7.51 -7.17 -23.11
CA GLN A 79 6.63 -7.59 -22.00
C GLN A 79 6.90 -9.05 -21.61
N GLU A 80 6.99 -9.95 -22.60
CA GLU A 80 7.29 -11.38 -22.34
C GLU A 80 8.72 -11.57 -21.82
N SER A 81 9.69 -10.81 -22.32
CA SER A 81 11.07 -10.84 -21.83
C SER A 81 11.14 -10.39 -20.36
N LEU A 82 10.52 -9.25 -20.03
CA LEU A 82 10.44 -8.74 -18.67
C LEU A 82 9.73 -9.71 -17.72
N TYR A 83 8.62 -10.31 -18.15
CA TYR A 83 7.92 -11.31 -17.37
C TYR A 83 8.82 -12.51 -17.04
N LYS A 84 9.50 -13.08 -18.06
CA LYS A 84 10.40 -14.22 -17.87
C LYS A 84 11.60 -13.87 -17.00
N GLU A 85 12.18 -12.69 -17.19
CA GLU A 85 13.30 -12.19 -16.39
C GLU A 85 12.91 -12.04 -14.92
N MET A 86 11.81 -11.33 -14.64
CA MET A 86 11.31 -11.17 -13.28
C MET A 86 10.94 -12.51 -12.63
N LEU A 87 10.30 -13.41 -13.38
CA LEU A 87 9.98 -14.76 -12.91
C LEU A 87 11.24 -15.58 -12.64
N GLY A 88 12.28 -15.42 -13.48
CA GLY A 88 13.58 -16.08 -13.32
C GLY A 88 14.34 -15.66 -12.07
N HIS A 89 14.06 -14.47 -11.53
CA HIS A 89 14.61 -14.02 -10.25
C HIS A 89 13.85 -14.55 -9.03
N ILE A 90 12.66 -15.10 -9.21
CA ILE A 90 11.78 -15.54 -8.11
C ILE A 90 11.96 -17.03 -7.88
N LYS A 91 12.26 -17.42 -6.64
CA LYS A 91 12.14 -18.81 -6.18
C LYS A 91 10.66 -19.20 -6.11
N GLN A 92 10.19 -19.92 -7.12
CA GLN A 92 8.76 -20.17 -7.30
C GLN A 92 8.18 -21.14 -6.27
N THR A 93 8.94 -22.17 -5.87
CA THR A 93 8.60 -23.06 -4.77
C THR A 93 9.36 -22.64 -3.53
N ASP A 94 8.67 -22.07 -2.55
CA ASP A 94 9.29 -21.49 -1.35
C ASP A 94 8.35 -21.52 -0.14
N LEU A 95 8.93 -21.36 1.06
CA LEU A 95 8.23 -21.32 2.34
C LEU A 95 8.39 -19.96 2.99
N SER A 96 7.35 -19.45 3.66
CA SER A 96 7.52 -18.35 4.63
C SER A 96 8.29 -18.86 5.86
N VAL A 97 8.87 -17.94 6.66
CA VAL A 97 9.44 -18.30 7.95
C VAL A 97 8.33 -18.79 8.87
N PRO A 98 8.41 -20.01 9.43
CA PRO A 98 7.35 -20.55 10.28
C PRO A 98 7.19 -19.77 11.59
N ALA A 99 5.95 -19.49 11.97
CA ALA A 99 5.61 -18.89 13.26
C ALA A 99 5.03 -19.95 14.19
N ARG A 100 5.57 -20.08 15.39
CA ARG A 100 5.09 -21.04 16.39
C ARG A 100 3.89 -20.48 17.14
N ILE A 101 2.83 -21.27 17.23
CA ILE A 101 1.65 -21.02 18.09
C ILE A 101 1.36 -22.30 18.84
N GLY A 102 1.62 -22.33 20.12
CA GLY A 102 1.45 -23.52 20.94
C GLY A 102 2.32 -24.70 20.45
N ALA A 103 1.68 -25.82 20.09
CA ALA A 103 2.36 -27.01 19.60
C ALA A 103 2.65 -27.03 18.08
N TYR A 104 2.20 -26.03 17.35
CA TYR A 104 2.26 -26.02 15.89
C TYR A 104 3.11 -24.88 15.34
N TYR A 105 3.70 -25.11 14.15
CA TYR A 105 4.41 -24.13 13.33
C TYR A 105 3.57 -23.82 12.11
N TYR A 106 3.10 -22.60 11.99
CA TYR A 106 2.26 -22.09 10.88
C TYR A 106 3.10 -21.39 9.85
N TYR A 107 2.86 -21.67 8.58
CA TYR A 107 3.58 -21.07 7.47
C TYR A 107 2.74 -21.10 6.19
N SER A 108 3.09 -20.24 5.23
CA SER A 108 2.62 -20.36 3.86
C SER A 108 3.71 -20.96 2.98
N ARG A 109 3.30 -21.72 1.97
CA ARG A 109 4.21 -22.17 0.92
C ARG A 109 3.65 -21.90 -0.45
N THR A 110 4.53 -21.57 -1.39
CA THR A 110 4.21 -21.48 -2.82
C THR A 110 4.71 -22.72 -3.53
N GLU A 111 4.16 -22.98 -4.71
CA GLU A 111 4.53 -24.08 -5.56
C GLU A 111 4.59 -23.58 -7.01
N GLU A 112 5.59 -24.02 -7.77
CA GLU A 112 5.76 -23.64 -9.16
C GLU A 112 4.49 -23.93 -9.98
N GLY A 113 4.09 -22.99 -10.84
CA GLY A 113 2.88 -23.09 -11.65
C GLY A 113 1.58 -22.79 -10.91
N LYS A 114 1.60 -22.56 -9.59
CA LYS A 114 0.42 -22.20 -8.78
C LYS A 114 0.32 -20.71 -8.52
N GLN A 115 -0.86 -20.13 -8.74
CA GLN A 115 -1.13 -18.69 -8.58
C GLN A 115 -1.11 -18.25 -7.11
N TYR A 116 -1.59 -19.10 -6.21
CA TYR A 116 -1.81 -18.79 -4.80
C TYR A 116 -0.98 -19.68 -3.87
N PRO A 117 -0.68 -19.25 -2.64
CA PRO A 117 -0.03 -20.08 -1.65
C PRO A 117 -0.98 -21.09 -1.04
N TYR A 118 -0.38 -22.09 -0.38
CA TYR A 118 -1.03 -22.96 0.59
C TYR A 118 -0.80 -22.39 1.98
N GLN A 119 -1.82 -22.41 2.84
CA GLN A 119 -1.66 -22.14 4.27
C GLN A 119 -1.49 -23.48 4.98
N CYS A 120 -0.39 -23.65 5.69
CA CYS A 120 0.05 -24.93 6.24
C CYS A 120 0.42 -24.81 7.71
N ARG A 121 0.42 -25.96 8.42
CA ARG A 121 1.03 -26.10 9.74
C ARG A 121 1.72 -27.46 9.89
N LYS A 122 2.62 -27.54 10.86
CA LYS A 122 3.26 -28.80 11.30
C LYS A 122 3.30 -28.86 12.83
N LYS A 123 3.09 -30.02 13.42
CA LYS A 123 3.12 -30.24 14.87
C LYS A 123 4.52 -30.56 15.36
N GLY A 124 4.94 -29.98 16.46
CA GLY A 124 6.19 -30.29 17.17
C GLY A 124 7.45 -29.68 16.57
N GLY A 125 7.53 -29.54 15.26
CA GLY A 125 8.68 -29.01 14.53
C GLY A 125 8.46 -29.01 13.03
N MET A 126 9.44 -28.49 12.28
CA MET A 126 9.37 -28.43 10.82
C MET A 126 9.66 -29.80 10.13
N ASP A 127 10.09 -30.78 10.87
CA ASP A 127 10.22 -32.22 10.49
C ASP A 127 8.89 -32.98 10.64
N GLY A 128 7.90 -32.40 11.33
CA GLY A 128 6.57 -32.97 11.48
C GLY A 128 5.81 -33.11 10.16
N LYS A 129 4.73 -33.91 10.19
CA LYS A 129 3.83 -34.06 9.04
C LYS A 129 3.16 -32.72 8.71
N GLU A 130 3.15 -32.36 7.42
CA GLU A 130 2.43 -31.17 6.93
C GLU A 130 0.93 -31.40 6.95
N GLU A 131 0.21 -30.41 7.48
CA GLU A 131 -1.24 -30.27 7.39
C GLU A 131 -1.54 -29.03 6.54
N ILE A 132 -2.24 -29.21 5.41
CA ILE A 132 -2.72 -28.09 4.59
C ILE A 132 -4.04 -27.60 5.19
N LEU A 133 -4.02 -26.38 5.72
CA LEU A 133 -5.18 -25.75 6.33
C LEU A 133 -6.11 -25.15 5.27
N LEU A 134 -5.54 -24.43 4.30
CA LEU A 134 -6.25 -23.88 3.16
C LEU A 134 -5.41 -24.06 1.88
N ASP A 135 -6.03 -24.63 0.86
CA ASP A 135 -5.53 -24.64 -0.51
C ASP A 135 -6.21 -23.50 -1.29
N LEU A 136 -5.53 -22.34 -1.35
CA LEU A 136 -6.09 -21.17 -2.01
C LEU A 136 -6.18 -21.35 -3.54
N ASN A 137 -5.40 -22.26 -4.14
CA ASN A 137 -5.52 -22.56 -5.58
C ASN A 137 -6.84 -23.28 -5.88
N LYS A 138 -7.19 -24.29 -5.06
CA LYS A 138 -8.48 -24.99 -5.17
C LYS A 138 -9.65 -24.05 -4.88
N MET A 139 -9.52 -23.14 -3.90
CA MET A 139 -10.56 -22.18 -3.55
C MET A 139 -10.77 -21.12 -4.64
N ALA A 140 -9.75 -20.85 -5.46
CA ALA A 140 -9.82 -19.90 -6.57
C ALA A 140 -10.48 -20.50 -7.83
N GLU A 141 -10.67 -21.82 -7.91
CA GLU A 141 -11.27 -22.47 -9.08
C GLU A 141 -12.67 -21.88 -9.38
N GLY A 142 -12.86 -21.48 -10.64
CA GLY A 142 -14.12 -20.84 -11.08
C GLY A 142 -14.26 -19.35 -10.74
N ASN A 143 -13.26 -18.74 -10.07
CA ASN A 143 -13.24 -17.32 -9.75
C ASN A 143 -12.11 -16.61 -10.49
N THR A 144 -12.35 -15.37 -10.92
CA THR A 144 -11.33 -14.50 -11.54
C THR A 144 -10.47 -13.80 -10.50
N PHE A 145 -10.88 -13.82 -9.25
CA PHE A 145 -10.21 -13.17 -8.12
C PHE A 145 -10.38 -14.02 -6.86
N LEU A 146 -9.34 -14.09 -6.04
CA LEU A 146 -9.40 -14.62 -4.67
C LEU A 146 -8.44 -13.85 -3.77
N SER A 147 -8.94 -13.41 -2.62
CA SER A 147 -8.13 -12.85 -1.55
C SER A 147 -8.50 -13.51 -0.23
N LEU A 148 -7.48 -13.92 0.53
CA LEU A 148 -7.62 -14.35 1.92
C LEU A 148 -7.58 -13.10 2.80
N GLY A 149 -8.61 -12.87 3.60
CA GLY A 149 -8.68 -11.80 4.58
C GLY A 149 -8.15 -12.24 5.95
N ALA A 150 -9.02 -12.34 6.94
CA ALA A 150 -8.66 -12.84 8.27
C ALA A 150 -8.28 -14.33 8.23
N PHE A 151 -7.37 -14.70 9.13
CA PHE A 151 -6.93 -16.08 9.37
C PHE A 151 -6.54 -16.17 10.85
N ASP A 152 -7.40 -16.75 11.67
CA ASP A 152 -7.17 -16.87 13.12
C ASP A 152 -7.51 -18.28 13.62
N VAL A 153 -6.59 -18.86 14.41
CA VAL A 153 -6.70 -20.21 14.94
C VAL A 153 -7.02 -20.14 16.43
N SER A 154 -7.95 -20.98 16.89
CA SER A 154 -8.32 -21.09 18.31
C SER A 154 -7.09 -21.51 19.17
N ASP A 155 -7.12 -21.18 20.48
CA ASP A 155 -6.00 -21.44 21.38
C ASP A 155 -5.67 -22.93 21.54
N ASP A 156 -6.67 -23.81 21.40
CA ASP A 156 -6.51 -25.27 21.37
C ASP A 156 -6.02 -25.82 20.01
N SER A 157 -5.89 -24.95 19.02
CA SER A 157 -5.47 -25.30 17.65
C SER A 157 -6.42 -26.23 16.88
N ASN A 158 -7.68 -26.37 17.31
CA ASN A 158 -8.66 -27.26 16.71
C ASN A 158 -9.58 -26.58 15.68
N TRP A 159 -9.67 -25.24 15.73
CA TRP A 159 -10.53 -24.47 14.87
C TRP A 159 -9.76 -23.38 14.13
N LEU A 160 -10.19 -23.13 12.89
CA LEU A 160 -9.71 -22.02 12.07
C LEU A 160 -10.91 -21.17 11.64
N ALA A 161 -10.90 -19.90 12.02
CA ALA A 161 -11.78 -18.89 11.46
C ALA A 161 -11.00 -18.11 10.37
N TYR A 162 -11.56 -18.04 9.17
CA TYR A 162 -10.92 -17.34 8.04
C TYR A 162 -11.96 -16.65 7.16
N SER A 163 -11.54 -15.64 6.41
CA SER A 163 -12.44 -14.97 5.49
C SER A 163 -11.84 -14.83 4.10
N THR A 164 -12.71 -14.86 3.06
CA THR A 164 -12.30 -14.75 1.66
C THR A 164 -13.14 -13.77 0.88
N ASP A 165 -12.51 -13.07 -0.06
CA ASP A 165 -13.16 -12.26 -1.09
C ASP A 165 -12.87 -12.84 -2.47
N THR A 166 -13.92 -13.13 -3.23
CA THR A 166 -13.83 -13.63 -4.61
C THR A 166 -14.26 -12.58 -5.64
N THR A 167 -14.57 -11.37 -5.19
CA THR A 167 -15.14 -10.30 -6.02
C THR A 167 -14.16 -9.22 -6.43
N GLY A 168 -13.07 -9.07 -5.66
CA GLY A 168 -12.15 -7.93 -5.74
C GLY A 168 -12.70 -6.65 -5.10
N TYR A 169 -13.96 -6.67 -4.61
CA TYR A 169 -14.60 -5.52 -3.98
C TYR A 169 -14.32 -5.41 -2.47
N ARG A 170 -13.36 -6.23 -1.95
CA ARG A 170 -13.03 -6.32 -0.53
C ARG A 170 -14.24 -6.71 0.34
N GLN A 171 -15.08 -7.59 -0.18
CA GLN A 171 -16.26 -8.10 0.50
C GLN A 171 -15.99 -9.52 1.00
N TYR A 172 -15.47 -9.60 2.21
CA TYR A 172 -15.03 -10.86 2.78
C TYR A 172 -16.19 -11.63 3.43
N THR A 173 -16.21 -12.94 3.22
CA THR A 173 -17.10 -13.88 3.87
C THR A 173 -16.33 -14.73 4.85
N LEU A 174 -16.76 -14.75 6.12
CA LEU A 174 -16.17 -15.59 7.17
C LEU A 174 -16.66 -17.03 7.04
N HIS A 175 -15.73 -17.94 7.27
CA HIS A 175 -15.91 -19.39 7.36
C HIS A 175 -15.21 -19.93 8.59
N VAL A 176 -15.75 -21.02 9.17
CA VAL A 176 -15.13 -21.75 10.29
C VAL A 176 -14.80 -23.17 9.84
N LYS A 177 -13.58 -23.62 10.09
CA LYS A 177 -13.10 -24.97 9.75
C LYS A 177 -12.66 -25.73 10.99
N ASN A 178 -13.14 -26.96 11.14
CA ASN A 178 -12.63 -27.90 12.11
C ASN A 178 -11.32 -28.49 11.59
N LEU A 179 -10.21 -28.23 12.28
CA LEU A 179 -8.89 -28.68 11.85
C LEU A 179 -8.59 -30.15 12.18
N LEU A 180 -9.40 -30.79 13.02
CA LEU A 180 -9.27 -32.23 13.34
C LEU A 180 -9.96 -33.08 12.26
N THR A 181 -11.14 -32.67 11.79
CA THR A 181 -11.92 -33.40 10.79
C THR A 181 -11.67 -32.91 9.36
N GLY A 182 -11.24 -31.64 9.20
CA GLY A 182 -11.12 -30.96 7.92
C GLY A 182 -12.46 -30.38 7.43
N GLU A 183 -13.55 -30.53 8.16
CA GLU A 183 -14.88 -30.05 7.81
C GLU A 183 -14.93 -28.51 7.89
N VAL A 184 -15.53 -27.88 6.88
CA VAL A 184 -15.91 -26.48 6.89
C VAL A 184 -17.38 -26.44 7.31
N LEU A 185 -17.68 -25.73 8.40
CA LEU A 185 -19.04 -25.62 8.91
C LEU A 185 -19.93 -24.84 7.94
N GLY A 186 -21.25 -25.02 8.08
CA GLY A 186 -22.23 -24.35 7.22
C GLY A 186 -22.33 -22.82 7.42
N GLU A 187 -21.71 -22.30 8.47
CA GLU A 187 -21.71 -20.88 8.82
C GLU A 187 -21.00 -20.04 7.76
N LYS A 188 -21.70 -19.01 7.29
CA LYS A 188 -21.18 -18.01 6.35
C LYS A 188 -21.65 -16.65 6.82
N ILE A 189 -20.71 -15.82 7.28
CA ILE A 189 -21.02 -14.45 7.71
C ILE A 189 -20.39 -13.50 6.68
N GLU A 190 -21.25 -12.81 5.95
CA GLU A 190 -20.81 -11.89 4.90
C GLU A 190 -20.32 -10.56 5.45
N ARG A 191 -19.49 -9.87 4.65
CA ARG A 191 -18.95 -8.53 4.94
C ARG A 191 -18.18 -8.47 6.27
N THR A 192 -17.46 -9.53 6.58
CA THR A 192 -16.68 -9.64 7.81
C THR A 192 -15.34 -8.94 7.68
N GLY A 193 -14.99 -8.12 8.68
CA GLY A 193 -13.67 -7.50 8.81
C GLY A 193 -12.74 -8.29 9.73
N ALA A 194 -12.50 -7.78 10.96
CA ALA A 194 -11.69 -8.45 11.97
C ALA A 194 -12.35 -9.69 12.54
N ILE A 195 -11.55 -10.68 12.96
CA ILE A 195 -11.98 -11.91 13.64
C ILE A 195 -11.04 -12.15 14.82
N VAL A 196 -11.60 -12.51 15.99
CA VAL A 196 -10.85 -12.77 17.22
C VAL A 196 -11.48 -13.92 18.00
N TRP A 197 -10.70 -14.95 18.38
CA TRP A 197 -11.14 -16.02 19.27
C TRP A 197 -11.13 -15.60 20.74
N ALA A 198 -12.15 -16.02 21.50
CA ALA A 198 -12.08 -16.04 22.96
C ALA A 198 -11.32 -17.28 23.46
N ASN A 199 -10.97 -17.28 24.78
CA ASN A 199 -10.19 -18.38 25.35
C ASN A 199 -11.00 -19.69 25.54
N ASP A 200 -12.31 -19.64 25.40
CA ASP A 200 -13.17 -20.82 25.47
C ASP A 200 -13.10 -21.72 24.21
N ASN A 201 -12.37 -21.27 23.16
CA ASN A 201 -12.23 -21.95 21.87
C ASN A 201 -13.57 -22.25 21.13
N LYS A 202 -14.62 -21.51 21.48
CA LYS A 202 -15.96 -21.64 20.92
C LYS A 202 -16.55 -20.32 20.48
N THR A 203 -16.18 -19.25 21.17
CA THR A 203 -16.70 -17.91 20.90
C THR A 203 -15.75 -17.16 20.01
N ILE A 204 -16.27 -16.60 18.90
CA ILE A 204 -15.55 -15.64 18.05
C ILE A 204 -16.21 -14.27 18.15
N PHE A 205 -15.36 -13.26 18.16
CA PHE A 205 -15.77 -11.88 17.97
C PHE A 205 -15.38 -11.44 16.58
N TYR A 206 -16.24 -10.68 15.92
CA TYR A 206 -15.97 -10.23 14.56
C TYR A 206 -16.62 -8.87 14.31
N THR A 207 -16.08 -8.15 13.30
CA THR A 207 -16.70 -6.92 12.80
C THR A 207 -17.37 -7.15 11.46
N THR A 208 -18.39 -6.36 11.15
CA THR A 208 -18.99 -6.33 9.82
C THR A 208 -19.03 -4.92 9.26
N GLU A 209 -18.97 -4.82 7.94
CA GLU A 209 -19.10 -3.57 7.21
C GLU A 209 -20.53 -3.32 6.71
N ASP A 210 -20.89 -2.05 6.60
CA ASP A 210 -22.10 -1.62 5.91
C ASP A 210 -22.04 -1.94 4.41
N ALA A 211 -23.17 -2.33 3.84
CA ALA A 211 -23.24 -2.80 2.45
C ALA A 211 -22.95 -1.72 1.41
N VAL A 212 -23.21 -0.46 1.72
CA VAL A 212 -23.11 0.68 0.80
C VAL A 212 -21.83 1.47 1.05
N SER A 213 -21.66 1.97 2.28
CA SER A 213 -20.50 2.79 2.65
C SER A 213 -19.21 1.98 2.79
N LYS A 214 -19.30 0.65 2.88
CA LYS A 214 -18.14 -0.24 3.15
C LYS A 214 -17.43 0.05 4.46
N ARG A 215 -18.04 0.86 5.32
CA ARG A 215 -17.53 1.20 6.64
C ARG A 215 -17.72 0.01 7.58
N SER A 216 -16.67 -0.41 8.27
CA SER A 216 -16.78 -1.38 9.36
C SER A 216 -17.48 -0.68 10.54
N ASP A 217 -18.70 -1.07 10.85
CA ASP A 217 -19.55 -0.31 11.79
C ASP A 217 -20.13 -1.14 12.94
N LYS A 218 -20.05 -2.48 12.88
CA LYS A 218 -20.65 -3.36 13.88
C LYS A 218 -19.66 -4.36 14.44
N PHE A 219 -19.78 -4.64 15.74
CA PHE A 219 -19.02 -5.64 16.45
C PHE A 219 -19.96 -6.68 17.08
N TRP A 220 -19.68 -7.92 16.78
CA TRP A 220 -20.54 -9.07 17.06
C TRP A 220 -19.81 -10.12 17.91
N ARG A 221 -20.62 -10.92 18.61
CA ARG A 221 -20.21 -12.17 19.26
C ARG A 221 -20.99 -13.32 18.65
N HIS A 222 -20.29 -14.40 18.30
CA HIS A 222 -20.86 -15.62 17.76
C HIS A 222 -20.28 -16.83 18.47
N VAL A 223 -21.14 -17.79 18.80
CA VAL A 223 -20.72 -19.10 19.31
C VAL A 223 -20.75 -20.09 18.17
N VAL A 224 -19.60 -20.65 17.82
CA VAL A 224 -19.45 -21.62 16.72
C VAL A 224 -20.41 -22.78 16.86
N GLY A 225 -21.12 -23.12 15.79
CA GLY A 225 -22.17 -24.15 15.75
C GLY A 225 -23.54 -23.66 16.20
N SER A 226 -23.72 -22.35 16.42
CA SER A 226 -25.04 -21.77 16.74
C SER A 226 -25.54 -20.84 15.64
N ASP A 227 -26.87 -20.69 15.54
CA ASP A 227 -27.46 -19.70 14.61
C ASP A 227 -27.48 -18.27 15.19
N LYS A 228 -27.01 -18.08 16.43
CA LYS A 228 -27.12 -16.82 17.15
C LYS A 228 -25.89 -15.94 16.98
N ASN A 229 -26.11 -14.68 16.58
CA ASN A 229 -25.14 -13.61 16.54
C ASN A 229 -25.61 -12.47 17.46
N ASP A 230 -24.84 -12.14 18.48
CA ASP A 230 -25.16 -11.05 19.41
C ASP A 230 -24.44 -9.78 18.97
N LEU A 231 -25.17 -8.73 18.65
CA LEU A 231 -24.61 -7.39 18.40
C LEU A 231 -24.18 -6.77 19.73
N LEU A 232 -22.89 -6.51 19.88
CA LEU A 232 -22.32 -5.92 21.10
C LEU A 232 -22.12 -4.41 21.00
N TYR A 233 -21.83 -3.92 19.79
CA TYR A 233 -21.60 -2.52 19.54
C TYR A 233 -21.92 -2.15 18.08
N GLU A 234 -22.51 -0.98 17.90
CA GLU A 234 -22.74 -0.35 16.61
C GLU A 234 -22.19 1.08 16.63
N GLU A 235 -21.27 1.38 15.73
CA GLU A 235 -20.70 2.71 15.53
C GLU A 235 -21.59 3.52 14.60
N LYS A 236 -22.21 4.57 15.14
CA LYS A 236 -23.17 5.41 14.40
C LYS A 236 -22.53 6.62 13.73
N ASP A 237 -21.35 7.03 14.21
CA ASP A 237 -20.62 8.15 13.63
C ASP A 237 -19.90 7.68 12.35
N GLU A 238 -20.31 8.23 11.22
CA GLU A 238 -19.80 7.84 9.90
C GLU A 238 -18.32 8.18 9.66
N LEU A 239 -17.70 8.96 10.55
CA LEU A 239 -16.27 9.24 10.51
C LEU A 239 -15.42 8.09 11.07
N PHE A 240 -16.03 7.12 11.77
CA PHE A 240 -15.33 6.06 12.50
C PHE A 240 -15.59 4.69 11.88
N ASP A 241 -14.53 3.91 11.84
CA ASP A 241 -14.54 2.48 11.56
C ASP A 241 -14.28 1.68 12.83
N VAL A 242 -14.79 0.47 12.93
CA VAL A 242 -14.51 -0.44 14.05
C VAL A 242 -13.56 -1.57 13.63
N GLY A 243 -12.60 -1.86 14.50
CA GLY A 243 -11.68 -2.97 14.39
C GLY A 243 -11.60 -3.73 15.70
N ALA A 244 -11.20 -5.00 15.65
CA ALA A 244 -11.02 -5.81 16.84
C ALA A 244 -9.65 -6.50 16.87
N GLY A 245 -9.11 -6.73 18.08
CA GLY A 245 -7.85 -7.41 18.29
C GLY A 245 -7.76 -8.00 19.69
N ARG A 246 -6.68 -8.73 19.96
CA ARG A 246 -6.42 -9.38 21.24
C ARG A 246 -5.02 -9.03 21.73
N SER A 247 -4.85 -8.84 23.05
CA SER A 247 -3.52 -8.69 23.64
C SER A 247 -2.64 -9.91 23.35
N LEU A 248 -1.33 -9.71 23.24
CA LEU A 248 -0.41 -10.81 22.91
C LEU A 248 -0.40 -11.92 23.97
N ASP A 249 -0.64 -11.58 25.25
CA ASP A 249 -0.81 -12.54 26.33
C ASP A 249 -2.18 -13.23 26.34
N ARG A 250 -3.03 -12.91 25.36
CA ARG A 250 -4.36 -13.49 25.12
C ARG A 250 -5.38 -13.29 26.24
N LYS A 251 -5.20 -12.26 27.10
CA LYS A 251 -6.11 -11.99 28.24
C LYS A 251 -7.20 -10.99 27.94
N MET A 252 -6.97 -10.06 27.02
CA MET A 252 -7.91 -9.00 26.67
C MET A 252 -8.29 -9.04 25.19
N ILE A 253 -9.56 -8.80 24.93
CA ILE A 253 -10.07 -8.50 23.59
C ILE A 253 -10.39 -7.03 23.56
N PHE A 254 -9.91 -6.34 22.51
CA PHE A 254 -10.12 -4.93 22.28
C PHE A 254 -11.00 -4.71 21.06
N LEU A 255 -11.92 -3.76 21.19
CA LEU A 255 -12.61 -3.10 20.09
C LEU A 255 -12.07 -1.69 19.98
N ALA A 256 -11.56 -1.33 18.83
CA ALA A 256 -11.15 0.02 18.48
C ALA A 256 -12.23 0.66 17.58
N SER A 257 -12.67 1.86 17.91
CA SER A 257 -13.45 2.73 17.05
C SER A 257 -12.54 3.89 16.65
N GLU A 258 -12.20 3.97 15.35
CA GLU A 258 -11.10 4.80 14.84
C GLU A 258 -11.54 5.71 13.70
N ALA A 259 -11.30 7.02 13.87
CA ALA A 259 -11.28 7.99 12.77
C ALA A 259 -9.83 8.37 12.44
N LYS A 260 -9.62 9.16 11.40
CA LYS A 260 -8.26 9.58 10.99
C LYS A 260 -7.48 10.36 12.05
N THR A 261 -8.17 10.99 13.02
CA THR A 261 -7.57 11.85 14.06
C THR A 261 -8.12 11.62 15.45
N SER A 262 -8.98 10.63 15.65
CA SER A 262 -9.60 10.35 16.96
C SER A 262 -9.82 8.86 17.12
N ARG A 263 -9.68 8.34 18.33
CA ARG A 263 -9.89 6.93 18.62
C ARG A 263 -10.61 6.73 19.95
N GLU A 264 -11.35 5.63 20.07
CA GLU A 264 -11.94 5.13 21.28
C GLU A 264 -11.72 3.62 21.37
N TYR A 265 -11.23 3.14 22.50
CA TYR A 265 -11.06 1.72 22.76
C TYR A 265 -12.04 1.23 23.80
N ARG A 266 -12.57 0.03 23.55
CA ARG A 266 -13.30 -0.78 24.49
C ARG A 266 -12.61 -2.10 24.70
N TYR A 267 -12.84 -2.75 25.84
CA TYR A 267 -12.23 -4.03 26.16
C TYR A 267 -13.19 -4.95 26.89
N LEU A 268 -12.93 -6.23 26.78
CA LEU A 268 -13.46 -7.27 27.63
C LEU A 268 -12.38 -8.33 27.89
N ARG A 269 -12.57 -9.15 28.92
CA ARG A 269 -11.65 -10.26 29.19
C ARG A 269 -11.88 -11.40 28.23
N ALA A 270 -10.82 -11.95 27.64
CA ALA A 270 -10.90 -13.05 26.70
C ALA A 270 -11.37 -14.38 27.33
N ASP A 271 -11.18 -14.54 28.64
CA ASP A 271 -11.67 -15.69 29.42
C ASP A 271 -13.13 -15.53 29.91
N ASN A 272 -13.74 -14.38 29.66
CA ASN A 272 -15.16 -14.13 29.95
C ASN A 272 -15.85 -13.52 28.71
N PRO A 273 -16.11 -14.30 27.68
CA PRO A 273 -16.65 -13.81 26.40
C PRO A 273 -18.07 -13.25 26.51
N THR A 274 -18.81 -13.54 27.60
CA THR A 274 -20.14 -12.98 27.87
C THR A 274 -20.09 -11.74 28.75
N GLY A 275 -18.87 -11.29 29.16
CA GLY A 275 -18.68 -10.10 29.98
C GLY A 275 -19.07 -8.81 29.29
N GLU A 276 -19.14 -7.75 30.06
CA GLU A 276 -19.45 -6.40 29.58
C GLU A 276 -18.29 -5.82 28.78
N LEU A 277 -18.60 -5.16 27.66
CA LEU A 277 -17.66 -4.40 26.84
C LEU A 277 -17.48 -3.00 27.46
N LYS A 278 -16.32 -2.76 28.11
CA LYS A 278 -16.03 -1.52 28.85
C LYS A 278 -15.20 -0.54 28.04
N VAL A 279 -15.50 0.76 28.15
CA VAL A 279 -14.71 1.84 27.53
C VAL A 279 -13.39 2.00 28.30
N VAL A 280 -12.27 2.14 27.57
CA VAL A 280 -10.97 2.48 28.15
C VAL A 280 -10.91 3.98 28.45
N LEU A 281 -11.05 4.82 27.44
CA LEU A 281 -11.16 6.27 27.55
C LEU A 281 -12.29 6.76 26.64
N PRO A 282 -13.11 7.71 27.12
CA PRO A 282 -14.12 8.33 26.27
C PRO A 282 -13.51 8.99 25.04
N ARG A 283 -14.28 9.01 23.97
CA ARG A 283 -13.92 9.69 22.72
C ARG A 283 -13.70 11.20 22.96
N GLU A 284 -12.59 11.71 22.44
CA GLU A 284 -12.25 13.12 22.45
C GLU A 284 -11.73 13.50 21.05
N ASN A 285 -12.23 14.61 20.49
CA ASN A 285 -11.81 15.05 19.18
C ASN A 285 -10.29 15.39 19.16
N GLY A 286 -9.58 14.87 18.19
CA GLY A 286 -8.13 15.04 18.05
C GLY A 286 -7.30 14.17 18.99
N HIS A 287 -7.92 13.34 19.82
CA HIS A 287 -7.21 12.41 20.68
C HIS A 287 -7.04 11.06 19.98
N GLU A 288 -5.83 10.81 19.52
CA GLU A 288 -5.39 9.53 18.99
C GLU A 288 -4.67 8.75 20.09
N TYR A 289 -5.18 7.58 20.44
CA TYR A 289 -4.49 6.70 21.39
C TYR A 289 -4.63 5.23 20.98
N GLY A 290 -3.66 4.42 21.42
CA GLY A 290 -3.67 2.96 21.34
C GLY A 290 -3.52 2.35 22.70
N VAL A 291 -3.99 1.12 22.90
CA VAL A 291 -3.97 0.43 24.20
C VAL A 291 -3.34 -0.94 24.03
N GLU A 292 -2.37 -1.22 24.91
CA GLU A 292 -1.82 -2.56 25.09
C GLU A 292 -2.03 -2.97 26.56
N TYR A 293 -2.25 -4.26 26.79
CA TYR A 293 -2.38 -4.82 28.14
C TYR A 293 -1.10 -5.55 28.53
N TYR A 294 -0.60 -5.26 29.73
CA TYR A 294 0.51 -5.99 30.30
C TYR A 294 0.47 -5.96 31.83
N ASN A 295 0.48 -7.14 32.45
CA ASN A 295 0.61 -7.29 33.93
C ASN A 295 -0.38 -6.47 34.75
N GLY A 296 -1.68 -6.47 34.40
CA GLY A 296 -2.73 -5.78 35.15
C GLY A 296 -2.84 -4.28 34.89
N LEU A 297 -2.05 -3.75 33.95
CA LEU A 297 -2.06 -2.36 33.54
C LEU A 297 -2.38 -2.24 32.06
N PHE A 298 -3.05 -1.14 31.68
CA PHE A 298 -3.03 -0.64 30.32
C PHE A 298 -1.82 0.25 30.10
N TYR A 299 -1.17 0.05 28.96
CA TYR A 299 -0.14 0.93 28.41
C TYR A 299 -0.78 1.69 27.27
N ILE A 300 -0.93 2.99 27.47
CA ILE A 300 -1.67 3.87 26.56
C ILE A 300 -0.66 4.70 25.80
N LEU A 301 -0.54 4.42 24.48
CA LEU A 301 0.16 5.27 23.53
C LEU A 301 -0.77 6.43 23.19
N THR A 302 -0.39 7.66 23.44
CA THR A 302 -1.30 8.81 23.30
C THR A 302 -0.60 10.04 22.72
N ASN A 303 -1.31 10.77 21.83
CA ASN A 303 -0.86 12.07 21.34
C ASN A 303 -1.21 13.23 22.27
N LYS A 304 -1.91 12.98 23.39
CA LYS A 304 -2.34 14.02 24.33
C LYS A 304 -1.13 14.73 24.94
N ASN A 305 -0.99 16.05 24.65
CA ASN A 305 0.18 16.86 24.99
C ASN A 305 1.52 16.27 24.46
N ALA A 306 1.48 15.53 23.34
CA ALA A 306 2.62 14.78 22.81
C ALA A 306 2.44 14.49 21.32
N LYS A 307 2.70 15.45 20.45
CA LYS A 307 2.42 15.34 19.01
C LYS A 307 2.94 14.05 18.37
N ASN A 308 4.17 13.65 18.68
CA ASN A 308 4.78 12.37 18.22
C ASN A 308 4.53 11.21 19.18
N SER A 309 3.50 11.32 20.00
CA SER A 309 3.06 10.36 21.01
C SER A 309 4.00 10.22 22.23
N ARG A 310 3.43 9.76 23.31
CA ARG A 310 4.08 9.30 24.55
C ARG A 310 3.37 8.06 25.04
N VAL A 311 3.94 7.35 25.98
CA VAL A 311 3.29 6.19 26.61
C VAL A 311 3.09 6.45 28.08
N VAL A 312 1.88 6.21 28.56
CA VAL A 312 1.49 6.23 29.95
C VAL A 312 0.94 4.89 30.39
N THR A 313 0.95 4.59 31.68
CA THR A 313 0.30 3.42 32.27
C THR A 313 -0.88 3.83 33.11
N ALA A 314 -1.92 2.97 33.15
CA ALA A 314 -3.08 3.13 34.03
C ALA A 314 -3.59 1.77 34.50
N PRO A 315 -4.23 1.69 35.71
CA PRO A 315 -4.93 0.47 36.15
C PRO A 315 -6.08 0.12 35.16
N VAL A 316 -6.34 -1.18 34.99
CA VAL A 316 -7.42 -1.66 34.08
C VAL A 316 -8.81 -1.23 34.57
N ASP A 317 -8.99 -1.19 35.89
CA ASP A 317 -10.27 -0.84 36.53
C ASP A 317 -10.52 0.69 36.60
N ASP A 318 -9.49 1.51 36.48
CA ASP A 318 -9.59 2.97 36.38
C ASP A 318 -8.52 3.53 35.43
N PRO A 319 -8.74 3.48 34.10
CA PRO A 319 -7.77 3.97 33.14
C PRO A 319 -7.81 5.48 32.93
N SER A 320 -8.57 6.22 33.73
CA SER A 320 -8.72 7.68 33.65
C SER A 320 -7.38 8.42 33.72
N GLU A 321 -7.32 9.59 33.08
CA GLU A 321 -6.11 10.43 33.02
C GLU A 321 -5.54 10.76 34.39
N LYS A 322 -6.38 10.85 35.44
CA LYS A 322 -5.97 11.09 36.82
C LYS A 322 -5.06 9.99 37.40
N LYS A 323 -5.12 8.78 36.80
CA LYS A 323 -4.33 7.61 37.20
C LYS A 323 -3.10 7.38 36.33
N TRP A 324 -2.90 8.21 35.31
CA TRP A 324 -1.78 8.05 34.40
C TRP A 324 -0.43 8.23 35.07
N LYS A 325 0.46 7.28 34.83
CA LYS A 325 1.87 7.34 35.21
C LYS A 325 2.73 7.32 33.93
N PRO A 326 3.75 8.19 33.83
CA PRO A 326 4.64 8.18 32.67
C PRO A 326 5.37 6.84 32.54
N PHE A 327 5.47 6.33 31.31
CA PHE A 327 6.29 5.17 30.94
C PHE A 327 7.35 5.53 29.86
N ILE A 328 6.94 6.16 28.76
CA ILE A 328 7.85 6.72 27.76
C ILE A 328 7.47 8.19 27.56
N ALA A 329 8.40 9.09 27.83
CA ALA A 329 8.21 10.52 27.64
C ALA A 329 8.12 10.89 26.14
N HIS A 330 7.41 11.98 25.83
CA HIS A 330 7.39 12.56 24.50
C HIS A 330 8.79 13.05 24.08
N ASN A 331 9.13 12.75 22.82
CA ASN A 331 10.30 13.32 22.14
C ASN A 331 9.83 13.93 20.79
N PRO A 332 10.04 15.24 20.55
CA PRO A 332 9.58 15.88 19.32
C PRO A 332 10.24 15.32 18.03
N ASN A 333 11.42 14.69 18.17
CA ASN A 333 12.16 14.13 17.04
C ASN A 333 11.90 12.64 16.80
N ILE A 334 11.22 11.96 17.73
CA ILE A 334 10.95 10.52 17.66
C ILE A 334 9.44 10.29 17.74
N LYS A 335 8.85 9.77 16.67
CA LYS A 335 7.47 9.32 16.69
C LYS A 335 7.42 7.88 17.20
N ILE A 336 6.56 7.61 18.17
CA ILE A 336 6.26 6.25 18.62
C ILE A 336 5.04 5.77 17.83
N ASP A 337 5.21 4.67 17.08
CA ASP A 337 4.11 4.11 16.28
C ASP A 337 3.38 2.98 17.00
N ARG A 338 4.09 2.12 17.73
CA ARG A 338 3.51 0.93 18.36
C ARG A 338 4.36 0.41 19.53
N LEU A 339 3.68 -0.25 20.49
CA LEU A 339 4.29 -1.10 21.52
C LEU A 339 3.85 -2.55 21.31
N THR A 340 4.74 -3.48 21.65
CA THR A 340 4.43 -4.92 21.73
C THR A 340 5.06 -5.48 22.98
N PHE A 341 4.27 -6.15 23.84
CA PHE A 341 4.75 -6.70 25.11
C PHE A 341 4.96 -8.19 25.04
N PHE A 342 6.13 -8.63 25.52
CA PHE A 342 6.50 -10.02 25.79
C PHE A 342 6.58 -10.22 27.31
N ALA A 343 6.78 -11.46 27.77
CA ALA A 343 6.78 -11.76 29.21
C ALA A 343 7.72 -10.89 30.03
N ASN A 344 8.92 -10.60 29.54
CA ASN A 344 9.94 -9.81 30.22
C ASN A 344 10.39 -8.55 29.48
N HIS A 345 9.88 -8.31 28.29
CA HIS A 345 10.34 -7.22 27.43
C HIS A 345 9.17 -6.49 26.77
N ALA A 346 9.42 -5.24 26.41
CA ALA A 346 8.59 -4.49 25.46
C ALA A 346 9.43 -4.09 24.25
N VAL A 347 8.82 -4.13 23.07
CA VAL A 347 9.44 -3.62 21.85
C VAL A 347 8.63 -2.44 21.35
N VAL A 348 9.33 -1.32 21.15
CA VAL A 348 8.76 -0.05 20.68
C VAL A 348 9.18 0.16 19.24
N SER A 349 8.21 0.30 18.34
CA SER A 349 8.45 0.74 16.97
C SER A 349 8.49 2.26 16.95
N GLU A 350 9.61 2.82 16.50
CA GLU A 350 9.88 4.26 16.51
C GLU A 350 10.31 4.74 15.12
N LYS A 351 10.07 6.04 14.85
CA LYS A 351 10.63 6.74 13.68
C LYS A 351 11.45 7.93 14.13
N GLU A 352 12.61 8.09 13.51
CA GLU A 352 13.50 9.23 13.72
C GLU A 352 14.24 9.54 12.42
N GLY A 353 14.25 10.81 12.00
CA GLY A 353 14.92 11.24 10.77
C GLY A 353 14.42 10.53 9.50
N GLY A 354 13.20 9.98 9.51
CA GLY A 354 12.60 9.23 8.41
C GLY A 354 13.05 7.77 8.29
N LEU A 355 13.65 7.21 9.34
CA LEU A 355 14.02 5.80 9.46
C LEU A 355 13.25 5.12 10.59
N ASN A 356 13.00 3.84 10.42
CA ASN A 356 12.33 2.99 11.41
C ASN A 356 13.36 2.40 12.37
N TYR A 357 13.03 2.37 13.65
CA TYR A 357 13.82 1.74 14.71
C TYR A 357 12.96 0.79 15.53
N LEU A 358 13.57 -0.27 16.05
CA LEU A 358 12.99 -1.13 17.07
C LEU A 358 13.80 -0.97 18.34
N ARG A 359 13.17 -0.42 19.38
CA ARG A 359 13.77 -0.27 20.70
C ARG A 359 13.22 -1.34 21.64
N VAL A 360 14.12 -2.15 22.19
CA VAL A 360 13.81 -3.17 23.20
C VAL A 360 13.94 -2.54 24.58
N ILE A 361 12.96 -2.79 25.47
CA ILE A 361 12.95 -2.38 26.86
C ILE A 361 12.86 -3.63 27.72
N ASP A 362 13.81 -3.86 28.62
CA ASP A 362 13.70 -4.89 29.66
C ASP A 362 12.73 -4.41 30.75
N MET A 363 11.61 -5.09 30.90
CA MET A 363 10.55 -4.70 31.83
C MET A 363 10.90 -4.90 33.28
N ARG A 364 11.96 -5.67 33.59
CA ARG A 364 12.46 -5.95 34.95
C ARG A 364 13.26 -4.79 35.53
N ASN A 365 14.09 -4.13 34.72
CA ASN A 365 15.01 -3.07 35.10
C ASN A 365 14.86 -1.75 34.37
N LYS A 366 14.00 -1.72 33.33
CA LYS A 366 13.71 -0.56 32.45
C LYS A 366 14.89 -0.12 31.56
N GLN A 367 15.97 -0.89 31.49
CA GLN A 367 17.03 -0.64 30.52
C GLN A 367 16.52 -0.83 29.08
N SER A 368 17.02 -0.03 28.17
CA SER A 368 16.60 -0.13 26.78
C SER A 368 17.75 0.06 25.81
N HIS A 369 17.62 -0.54 24.61
CA HIS A 369 18.55 -0.38 23.50
C HIS A 369 17.79 -0.49 22.17
N ARG A 370 18.34 0.07 21.11
CA ARG A 370 17.83 -0.13 19.75
C ARG A 370 18.53 -1.32 19.10
N ILE A 371 17.78 -2.08 18.29
CA ILE A 371 18.37 -3.12 17.44
C ILE A 371 19.24 -2.43 16.40
N ALA A 372 20.50 -2.84 16.29
CA ALA A 372 21.47 -2.28 15.35
C ALA A 372 21.11 -2.65 13.89
N THR A 373 21.37 -1.73 13.00
CA THR A 373 21.18 -1.86 11.55
C THR A 373 22.50 -1.71 10.81
N ASP A 374 22.60 -2.30 9.63
CA ASP A 374 23.88 -2.41 8.90
C ASP A 374 24.05 -1.32 7.81
N GLU A 375 22.96 -0.69 7.37
CA GLU A 375 22.93 0.27 6.26
C GLU A 375 22.36 1.61 6.71
N PRO A 376 22.74 2.73 6.07
CA PRO A 376 22.26 4.06 6.43
C PRO A 376 20.83 4.37 5.94
N ASP A 377 20.31 3.59 4.98
CA ASP A 377 18.96 3.73 4.42
C ASP A 377 18.32 2.34 4.30
N TYR A 378 17.34 2.06 5.15
CA TYR A 378 16.78 0.73 5.35
C TYR A 378 15.31 0.77 5.79
N ALA A 379 14.68 -0.38 5.69
CA ALA A 379 13.37 -0.68 6.25
C ALA A 379 13.49 -1.76 7.34
N LEU A 380 12.96 -1.48 8.53
CA LEU A 380 13.00 -2.36 9.70
C LEU A 380 11.61 -2.45 10.32
N PHE A 381 11.02 -3.65 10.39
CA PHE A 381 9.67 -3.86 10.90
C PHE A 381 9.59 -5.09 11.80
N LEU A 382 8.72 -5.05 12.81
CA LEU A 382 8.32 -6.28 13.49
C LEU A 382 7.69 -7.25 12.49
N SER A 383 8.11 -8.50 12.57
CA SER A 383 7.50 -9.61 11.85
C SER A 383 6.45 -10.32 12.71
N GLN A 384 6.03 -11.53 12.35
CA GLN A 384 5.08 -12.30 13.15
C GLN A 384 5.70 -12.72 14.49
N ASN A 385 5.10 -12.33 15.59
CA ASN A 385 5.51 -12.62 16.95
C ASN A 385 4.32 -13.10 17.78
N PRO A 386 3.79 -14.32 17.55
CA PRO A 386 2.55 -14.76 18.20
C PRO A 386 2.74 -15.26 19.63
N GLU A 387 3.97 -15.51 20.09
CA GLU A 387 4.28 -16.03 21.41
C GLU A 387 4.59 -14.89 22.40
N PHE A 388 3.85 -14.83 23.51
CA PHE A 388 4.10 -13.90 24.60
C PHE A 388 5.29 -14.32 25.47
N ASN A 389 5.35 -15.62 25.83
CA ASN A 389 6.39 -16.17 26.72
C ASN A 389 7.66 -16.49 25.92
N THR A 390 8.39 -15.45 25.53
CA THR A 390 9.65 -15.59 24.79
C THR A 390 10.58 -14.43 25.09
N ASP A 391 11.88 -14.68 25.03
CA ASP A 391 12.94 -13.67 25.06
C ASP A 391 13.42 -13.32 23.64
N THR A 392 12.73 -13.83 22.61
CA THR A 392 13.08 -13.61 21.20
C THR A 392 12.02 -12.75 20.51
N VAL A 393 12.46 -11.69 19.84
CA VAL A 393 11.62 -10.90 18.93
C VAL A 393 12.05 -11.15 17.50
N ARG A 394 11.06 -11.36 16.64
CA ARG A 394 11.26 -11.51 15.20
C ARG A 394 11.03 -10.20 14.48
N PHE A 395 11.91 -9.86 13.57
CA PHE A 395 11.80 -8.68 12.72
C PHE A 395 12.23 -8.95 11.28
N SER A 396 11.76 -8.14 10.36
CA SER A 396 12.23 -8.09 8.99
C SER A 396 13.13 -6.87 8.77
N TYR A 397 14.18 -7.06 7.99
CA TYR A 397 15.13 -6.04 7.58
C TYR A 397 15.35 -6.12 6.08
N GLN A 398 15.38 -4.98 5.44
CA GLN A 398 15.74 -4.86 4.02
C GLN A 398 16.19 -3.44 3.70
N SER A 399 16.82 -3.27 2.54
CA SER A 399 17.10 -1.96 1.94
C SER A 399 16.73 -1.98 0.46
N MET A 400 17.02 -0.93 -0.28
CA MET A 400 16.82 -0.97 -1.74
C MET A 400 17.76 -1.95 -2.45
N VAL A 401 18.82 -2.42 -1.79
CA VAL A 401 19.80 -3.39 -2.32
C VAL A 401 19.90 -4.67 -1.51
N THR A 402 19.47 -4.68 -0.27
CA THR A 402 19.44 -5.90 0.56
C THR A 402 18.03 -6.51 0.51
N SER A 403 17.92 -7.74 0.02
CA SER A 403 16.63 -8.43 -0.07
C SER A 403 16.04 -8.71 1.31
N ASN A 404 14.70 -8.86 1.36
CA ASN A 404 13.98 -9.04 2.62
C ASN A 404 14.57 -10.20 3.44
N SER A 405 15.00 -9.89 4.65
CA SER A 405 15.68 -10.78 5.58
C SER A 405 14.93 -10.84 6.89
N VAL A 406 14.58 -12.04 7.35
CA VAL A 406 13.87 -12.27 8.62
C VAL A 406 14.86 -12.75 9.65
N TYR A 407 14.87 -12.08 10.79
CA TYR A 407 15.77 -12.37 11.90
C TYR A 407 14.98 -12.67 13.16
N ASP A 408 15.51 -13.61 13.97
CA ASP A 408 15.21 -13.71 15.38
C ASP A 408 16.29 -12.98 16.18
N TYR A 409 15.86 -12.17 17.13
CA TYR A 409 16.73 -11.38 18.00
C TYR A 409 16.46 -11.73 19.46
N ASN A 410 17.47 -12.24 20.15
CA ASN A 410 17.38 -12.50 21.57
C ASN A 410 17.52 -11.18 22.35
N MET A 411 16.46 -10.78 23.03
CA MET A 411 16.35 -9.49 23.72
C MET A 411 17.25 -9.37 24.97
N ASN A 412 17.69 -10.50 25.53
CA ASN A 412 18.63 -10.51 26.66
C ASN A 412 20.09 -10.45 26.22
N THR A 413 20.45 -11.26 25.22
CA THR A 413 21.87 -11.40 24.79
C THR A 413 22.24 -10.49 23.63
N HIS A 414 21.27 -9.79 23.04
CA HIS A 414 21.40 -8.94 21.85
C HIS A 414 21.90 -9.69 20.61
N LYS A 415 21.81 -11.02 20.59
CA LYS A 415 22.23 -11.84 19.44
C LYS A 415 21.14 -11.85 18.37
N ARG A 416 21.54 -11.53 17.14
CA ARG A 416 20.73 -11.62 15.92
C ARG A 416 21.02 -12.90 15.19
N THR A 417 19.98 -13.66 14.79
CA THR A 417 20.09 -14.89 14.01
C THR A 417 19.27 -14.75 12.75
N LEU A 418 19.89 -14.85 11.57
CA LEU A 418 19.19 -14.87 10.30
C LEU A 418 18.44 -16.18 10.15
N LEU A 419 17.12 -16.10 9.95
CA LEU A 419 16.27 -17.25 9.70
C LEU A 419 16.10 -17.51 8.20
N LYS A 420 15.88 -16.42 7.45
CA LYS A 420 15.70 -16.48 6.01
C LYS A 420 16.05 -15.12 5.40
N GLN A 421 16.75 -15.15 4.29
CA GLN A 421 16.87 -14.04 3.36
C GLN A 421 16.16 -14.43 2.07
N GLN A 422 15.37 -13.53 1.50
CA GLN A 422 14.72 -13.75 0.22
C GLN A 422 15.79 -14.02 -0.84
N GLU A 423 15.79 -15.23 -1.37
CA GLU A 423 16.68 -15.64 -2.43
C GLU A 423 16.28 -14.93 -3.74
N VAL A 424 17.26 -14.35 -4.41
CA VAL A 424 17.11 -13.73 -5.72
C VAL A 424 17.90 -14.59 -6.71
N LEU A 425 17.19 -15.34 -7.55
CA LEU A 425 17.83 -16.20 -8.54
C LEU A 425 18.42 -15.38 -9.69
N GLY A 426 19.17 -16.01 -10.58
CA GLY A 426 19.73 -15.36 -11.77
C GLY A 426 20.95 -14.48 -11.53
N GLY A 427 21.68 -14.72 -10.42
CA GLY A 427 23.01 -14.11 -10.20
C GLY A 427 22.99 -12.69 -9.63
N TYR A 428 21.94 -12.31 -8.87
CA TYR A 428 21.92 -11.03 -8.16
C TYR A 428 23.08 -10.89 -7.16
N ASP A 429 23.80 -9.79 -7.23
CA ASP A 429 24.80 -9.37 -6.22
C ASP A 429 24.54 -7.90 -5.84
N ALA A 430 24.19 -7.67 -4.57
CA ALA A 430 23.95 -6.33 -4.02
C ALA A 430 25.12 -5.35 -4.26
N LYS A 431 26.36 -5.87 -4.36
CA LYS A 431 27.57 -5.06 -4.62
C LYS A 431 27.57 -4.38 -5.98
N ASN A 432 26.77 -4.85 -6.93
CA ASN A 432 26.62 -4.26 -8.25
C ASN A 432 25.70 -3.03 -8.27
N TYR A 433 25.02 -2.74 -7.17
CA TYR A 433 24.09 -1.63 -7.05
C TYR A 433 24.56 -0.64 -5.99
N GLU A 434 24.03 0.55 -6.07
CA GLU A 434 24.29 1.62 -5.11
C GLU A 434 22.96 2.20 -4.65
N ALA A 435 22.78 2.27 -3.31
CA ALA A 435 21.67 2.96 -2.67
C ALA A 435 22.20 4.23 -2.00
N ARG A 436 21.47 5.33 -2.14
CA ARG A 436 21.81 6.62 -1.52
C ARG A 436 20.57 7.28 -0.96
N ARG A 437 20.72 7.97 0.17
CA ARG A 437 19.73 8.90 0.69
C ARG A 437 20.25 10.33 0.52
N ILE A 438 19.47 11.15 -0.17
CA ILE A 438 19.77 12.56 -0.44
C ILE A 438 18.60 13.43 0.07
N TRP A 439 18.80 14.74 0.06
CA TRP A 439 17.82 15.70 0.52
C TRP A 439 17.62 16.78 -0.54
N SER A 440 16.41 17.00 -0.98
CA SER A 440 16.02 18.20 -1.71
C SER A 440 15.55 19.29 -0.75
N VAL A 441 15.47 20.51 -1.24
CA VAL A 441 14.88 21.64 -0.49
C VAL A 441 13.66 22.10 -1.24
N SER A 442 12.51 22.02 -0.61
CA SER A 442 11.24 22.53 -1.16
C SER A 442 11.26 24.04 -1.21
N ARG A 443 10.42 24.66 -2.06
CA ARG A 443 10.33 26.12 -2.28
C ARG A 443 10.10 26.94 -1.01
N ASP A 444 9.56 26.32 0.04
CA ASP A 444 9.36 26.94 1.36
C ASP A 444 10.51 26.67 2.35
N GLY A 445 11.63 26.09 1.87
CA GLY A 445 12.84 25.82 2.66
C GLY A 445 12.84 24.50 3.42
N VAL A 446 11.76 23.71 3.34
CA VAL A 446 11.67 22.41 4.00
C VAL A 446 12.53 21.38 3.29
N LYS A 447 13.31 20.61 4.05
CA LYS A 447 14.14 19.50 3.52
C LYS A 447 13.31 18.25 3.33
N VAL A 448 13.27 17.72 2.11
CA VAL A 448 12.54 16.51 1.73
C VAL A 448 13.53 15.39 1.39
N PRO A 449 13.48 14.23 2.09
CA PRO A 449 14.39 13.13 1.80
C PRO A 449 13.97 12.39 0.53
N ILE A 450 15.00 11.85 -0.18
CA ILE A 450 14.82 11.02 -1.37
C ILE A 450 15.79 9.84 -1.24
N SER A 451 15.27 8.61 -1.34
CA SER A 451 16.10 7.40 -1.48
C SER A 451 16.27 7.06 -2.96
N LEU A 452 17.48 6.75 -3.37
CA LEU A 452 17.86 6.38 -4.74
C LEU A 452 18.47 4.99 -4.76
N VAL A 453 18.20 4.23 -5.82
CA VAL A 453 18.93 3.01 -6.14
C VAL A 453 19.18 2.92 -7.63
N TYR A 454 20.38 2.49 -8.01
CA TYR A 454 20.80 2.30 -9.40
C TYR A 454 21.96 1.29 -9.50
N LYS A 455 22.16 0.72 -10.69
CA LYS A 455 23.29 -0.14 -10.99
C LYS A 455 24.58 0.68 -11.05
N LYS A 456 25.66 0.21 -10.44
CA LYS A 456 26.97 0.88 -10.51
C LYS A 456 27.41 1.07 -11.95
N GLY A 457 28.01 2.21 -12.23
CA GLY A 457 28.39 2.61 -13.59
C GLY A 457 27.38 3.48 -14.31
N VAL A 458 26.17 3.65 -13.79
CA VAL A 458 25.21 4.64 -14.30
C VAL A 458 25.82 6.04 -14.17
N LYS A 459 25.82 6.80 -15.27
CA LYS A 459 26.34 8.18 -15.30
C LYS A 459 25.32 9.14 -14.70
N LEU A 460 25.75 9.93 -13.73
CA LEU A 460 24.95 10.98 -13.11
C LEU A 460 25.26 12.34 -13.77
N ASP A 461 25.06 12.43 -15.10
CA ASP A 461 25.35 13.60 -15.94
C ASP A 461 24.07 14.21 -16.57
N GLY A 462 22.91 13.72 -16.16
CA GLY A 462 21.58 14.12 -16.68
C GLY A 462 21.06 13.22 -17.79
N SER A 463 21.84 12.26 -18.27
CA SER A 463 21.40 11.33 -19.33
C SER A 463 20.68 10.08 -18.83
N ALA A 464 20.82 9.76 -17.53
CA ALA A 464 20.23 8.54 -16.97
C ALA A 464 18.69 8.60 -16.92
N PRO A 465 18.00 7.56 -17.39
CA PRO A 465 16.56 7.44 -17.21
C PRO A 465 16.23 7.22 -15.74
N MET A 466 15.09 7.78 -15.27
CA MET A 466 14.67 7.69 -13.88
C MET A 466 13.19 7.40 -13.76
N LEU A 467 12.85 6.54 -12.80
CA LEU A 467 11.49 6.33 -12.32
C LEU A 467 11.38 6.88 -10.89
N LEU A 468 10.63 7.98 -10.73
CA LEU A 468 10.40 8.64 -9.44
C LEU A 468 9.02 8.24 -8.91
N TYR A 469 8.97 7.75 -7.68
CA TYR A 469 7.75 7.36 -6.97
C TYR A 469 7.55 8.21 -5.71
N ALA A 470 6.31 8.53 -5.38
CA ALA A 470 5.90 9.05 -4.08
C ALA A 470 4.42 8.72 -3.79
N TYR A 471 4.00 8.92 -2.52
CA TYR A 471 2.62 8.74 -2.08
C TYR A 471 2.05 10.00 -1.43
N GLY A 472 2.52 10.39 -0.24
CA GLY A 472 2.29 11.68 0.39
C GLY A 472 0.89 11.91 0.96
N SER A 473 0.25 10.90 1.58
CA SER A 473 -1.09 11.02 2.18
C SER A 473 -1.26 10.09 3.37
N TYR A 474 -2.26 10.37 4.21
CA TYR A 474 -2.69 9.57 5.38
C TYR A 474 -1.63 9.38 6.48
N GLY A 475 -0.52 10.10 6.45
CA GLY A 475 0.62 9.81 7.31
C GLY A 475 1.26 8.46 6.99
N ALA A 476 0.97 7.88 5.83
CA ALA A 476 1.57 6.62 5.36
C ALA A 476 3.06 6.85 5.11
N SER A 477 3.90 6.03 5.75
CA SER A 477 5.35 6.10 5.57
C SER A 477 5.80 5.11 4.51
N MET A 478 6.36 5.63 3.44
CA MET A 478 7.06 4.80 2.46
C MET A 478 8.40 4.36 3.05
N ALA A 479 8.87 3.19 2.64
CA ALA A 479 10.13 2.64 3.12
C ALA A 479 11.03 2.22 1.94
N PRO A 480 12.37 2.32 2.07
CA PRO A 480 13.32 1.96 1.03
C PRO A 480 13.47 0.43 0.94
N THR A 481 12.43 -0.22 0.43
CA THR A 481 12.36 -1.68 0.35
C THR A 481 13.00 -2.24 -0.91
N PHE A 482 13.48 -3.48 -0.82
CA PHE A 482 13.92 -4.28 -1.96
C PHE A 482 12.74 -4.64 -2.88
N SER A 483 13.01 -4.74 -4.18
CA SER A 483 12.05 -5.24 -5.16
C SER A 483 12.75 -6.07 -6.24
N ILE A 484 12.41 -7.35 -6.32
CA ILE A 484 12.93 -8.25 -7.37
C ILE A 484 12.56 -7.71 -8.76
N THR A 485 11.34 -7.26 -8.96
CA THR A 485 10.88 -6.77 -10.26
C THR A 485 11.62 -5.51 -10.70
N ARG A 486 12.02 -4.66 -9.75
CA ARG A 486 12.79 -3.44 -10.01
C ARG A 486 14.15 -3.72 -10.65
N LEU A 487 14.75 -4.88 -10.41
CA LEU A 487 16.02 -5.28 -11.02
C LEU A 487 15.99 -5.16 -12.55
N SER A 488 14.87 -5.51 -13.16
CA SER A 488 14.69 -5.37 -14.61
C SER A 488 14.82 -3.93 -15.12
N LEU A 489 14.49 -2.93 -14.30
CA LEU A 489 14.74 -1.52 -14.62
C LEU A 489 16.19 -1.13 -14.32
N LEU A 490 16.71 -1.50 -13.15
CA LEU A 490 18.05 -1.14 -12.71
C LEU A 490 19.13 -1.70 -13.65
N ASP A 491 18.95 -2.94 -14.12
CA ASP A 491 19.88 -3.59 -15.06
C ASP A 491 19.91 -2.95 -16.44
N ARG A 492 18.86 -2.18 -16.77
CA ARG A 492 18.81 -1.35 -17.99
C ARG A 492 19.25 0.10 -17.76
N GLY A 493 19.91 0.37 -16.61
CA GLY A 493 20.45 1.69 -16.28
C GLY A 493 19.42 2.70 -15.78
N VAL A 494 18.19 2.28 -15.46
CA VAL A 494 17.18 3.16 -14.86
C VAL A 494 17.52 3.40 -13.39
N ILE A 495 17.51 4.66 -12.97
CA ILE A 495 17.56 5.04 -11.56
C ILE A 495 16.13 4.94 -11.00
N TYR A 496 15.96 4.27 -9.87
CA TYR A 496 14.72 4.35 -9.10
C TYR A 496 14.88 5.33 -7.96
N ALA A 497 13.91 6.25 -7.83
CA ALA A 497 13.87 7.26 -6.78
C ALA A 497 12.56 7.18 -5.99
N LEU A 498 12.64 7.30 -4.68
CA LEU A 498 11.50 7.35 -3.75
C LEU A 498 11.56 8.65 -2.96
N ALA A 499 10.62 9.57 -3.21
CA ALA A 499 10.53 10.84 -2.48
C ALA A 499 9.57 10.72 -1.30
N TYR A 500 10.01 11.17 -0.13
CA TYR A 500 9.25 11.14 1.12
C TYR A 500 8.60 12.50 1.38
N ILE A 501 7.58 12.81 0.62
CA ILE A 501 6.93 14.13 0.60
C ILE A 501 5.94 14.34 1.74
N ARG A 502 5.66 15.59 2.12
CA ARG A 502 4.67 15.94 3.15
C ARG A 502 3.30 15.36 2.85
N GLY A 503 2.57 15.01 3.91
CA GLY A 503 1.34 14.22 3.89
C GLY A 503 1.61 12.74 4.19
N GLY A 504 2.84 12.25 3.99
CA GLY A 504 3.34 11.00 4.56
C GLY A 504 3.65 11.12 6.06
N GLY A 505 4.14 10.03 6.68
CA GLY A 505 4.45 9.96 8.12
C GLY A 505 5.93 9.79 8.43
N GLU A 506 6.80 9.86 7.45
CA GLU A 506 8.22 9.50 7.57
C GLU A 506 8.94 10.37 8.61
N LEU A 507 8.68 11.68 8.63
CA LEU A 507 9.28 12.62 9.59
C LEU A 507 8.34 12.96 10.76
N GLY A 508 7.39 12.10 11.09
CA GLY A 508 6.50 12.25 12.23
C GLY A 508 5.18 12.94 11.91
N GLU A 509 4.42 13.32 12.96
CA GLU A 509 3.06 13.81 12.82
C GLU A 509 2.99 15.20 12.16
N GLU A 510 3.96 16.07 12.42
CA GLU A 510 4.03 17.38 11.73
C GLU A 510 4.15 17.19 10.22
N TRP A 511 4.87 16.16 9.75
CA TRP A 511 5.04 15.86 8.33
C TRP A 511 3.70 15.50 7.67
N ARG A 512 2.87 14.71 8.36
CA ARG A 512 1.50 14.38 7.96
C ARG A 512 0.63 15.63 7.89
N GLU A 513 0.59 16.42 8.97
CA GLU A 513 -0.27 17.58 9.08
C GLU A 513 0.06 18.68 8.04
N GLN A 514 1.33 18.80 7.67
CA GLN A 514 1.77 19.78 6.67
C GLN A 514 1.43 19.40 5.21
N GLY A 515 0.85 18.22 4.98
CA GLY A 515 0.47 17.75 3.66
C GLY A 515 -0.98 17.25 3.54
N ARG A 516 -1.91 17.65 4.44
CA ARG A 516 -3.32 17.27 4.38
C ARG A 516 -4.26 18.48 4.47
N MET A 517 -5.54 18.28 4.14
CA MET A 517 -6.57 19.31 4.18
C MET A 517 -6.11 20.62 3.48
N MET A 518 -6.22 21.75 4.15
CA MET A 518 -5.85 23.08 3.64
C MET A 518 -4.34 23.28 3.41
N LYS A 519 -3.52 22.24 3.64
CA LYS A 519 -2.07 22.23 3.37
C LYS A 519 -1.69 21.22 2.29
N LYS A 520 -2.65 20.57 1.65
CA LYS A 520 -2.41 19.50 0.65
C LYS A 520 -1.50 19.94 -0.51
N MET A 521 -1.53 21.19 -0.90
CA MET A 521 -0.65 21.74 -1.94
C MET A 521 0.85 21.55 -1.64
N ASN A 522 1.25 21.46 -0.37
CA ASN A 522 2.64 21.19 0.00
C ASN A 522 3.10 19.83 -0.51
N THR A 523 2.24 18.81 -0.50
CA THR A 523 2.52 17.48 -1.06
C THR A 523 2.94 17.56 -2.53
N PHE A 524 2.17 18.30 -3.33
CA PHE A 524 2.41 18.46 -4.77
C PHE A 524 3.65 19.31 -5.04
N ASN A 525 3.84 20.37 -4.27
CA ASN A 525 5.00 21.23 -4.36
C ASN A 525 6.29 20.49 -3.99
N ASP A 526 6.31 19.71 -2.91
CA ASP A 526 7.45 18.91 -2.50
C ASP A 526 7.88 17.94 -3.61
N PHE A 527 6.91 17.27 -4.26
CA PHE A 527 7.20 16.34 -5.34
C PHE A 527 7.79 17.03 -6.56
N ILE A 528 7.23 18.17 -6.98
CA ILE A 528 7.75 18.98 -8.08
C ILE A 528 9.18 19.45 -7.75
N ASP A 529 9.39 19.95 -6.53
CA ASP A 529 10.70 20.47 -6.10
C ASP A 529 11.75 19.34 -5.97
N CYS A 530 11.33 18.10 -5.58
CA CYS A 530 12.18 16.90 -5.66
C CYS A 530 12.55 16.57 -7.10
N ALA A 531 11.60 16.60 -8.03
CA ALA A 531 11.85 16.34 -9.43
C ALA A 531 12.78 17.41 -10.05
N ASP A 532 12.51 18.69 -9.81
CA ASP A 532 13.39 19.79 -10.23
C ASP A 532 14.79 19.67 -9.65
N TYR A 533 14.93 19.25 -8.37
CA TYR A 533 16.24 19.00 -7.74
C TYR A 533 16.99 17.87 -8.45
N LEU A 534 16.33 16.75 -8.76
CA LEU A 534 16.94 15.62 -9.44
C LEU A 534 17.43 15.98 -10.86
N VAL A 535 16.65 16.77 -11.59
CA VAL A 535 17.01 17.28 -12.92
C VAL A 535 18.16 18.31 -12.82
N LYS A 536 18.06 19.29 -11.94
CA LYS A 536 19.07 20.32 -11.75
C LYS A 536 20.43 19.77 -11.32
N ASN A 537 20.44 18.72 -10.49
CA ASN A 537 21.65 18.06 -10.02
C ASN A 537 22.12 16.92 -10.94
N LYS A 538 21.54 16.81 -12.15
CA LYS A 538 21.96 15.88 -13.21
C LYS A 538 21.84 14.40 -12.85
N TYR A 539 20.94 14.04 -11.93
CA TYR A 539 20.57 12.64 -11.76
C TYR A 539 19.78 12.10 -12.95
N THR A 540 19.02 12.98 -13.60
CA THR A 540 18.23 12.72 -14.81
C THR A 540 17.93 14.03 -15.54
N SER A 541 17.08 13.98 -16.57
CA SER A 541 16.51 15.18 -17.22
C SER A 541 15.00 15.00 -17.43
N SER A 542 14.28 16.09 -17.73
CA SER A 542 12.83 16.04 -18.00
C SER A 542 12.47 15.07 -19.12
N ASP A 543 13.34 14.89 -20.11
CA ASP A 543 13.15 13.94 -21.22
C ASP A 543 13.36 12.48 -20.83
N HIS A 544 13.88 12.21 -19.64
CA HIS A 544 14.17 10.87 -19.13
C HIS A 544 13.48 10.56 -17.79
N LEU A 545 12.72 11.54 -17.24
CA LEU A 545 12.02 11.38 -15.95
C LEU A 545 10.62 10.84 -16.15
N VAL A 546 10.39 9.61 -15.71
CA VAL A 546 9.06 8.99 -15.59
C VAL A 546 8.64 9.04 -14.13
N ILE A 547 7.37 9.35 -13.87
CA ILE A 547 6.80 9.38 -12.51
C ILE A 547 5.72 8.34 -12.33
N ASN A 548 5.59 7.83 -11.11
CA ASN A 548 4.61 6.80 -10.76
C ASN A 548 3.97 7.09 -9.40
N GLY A 549 2.67 6.87 -9.31
CA GLY A 549 1.91 6.92 -8.05
C GLY A 549 0.57 6.22 -8.17
N GLY A 550 0.12 5.61 -7.07
CA GLY A 550 -1.14 4.87 -7.01
C GLY A 550 -2.10 5.45 -5.97
N SER A 551 -3.43 5.29 -6.16
CA SER A 551 -4.43 5.73 -5.20
C SER A 551 -4.32 7.24 -4.91
N ALA A 552 -4.10 7.66 -3.68
CA ALA A 552 -3.76 9.03 -3.33
C ALA A 552 -2.44 9.50 -3.99
N GLY A 553 -1.47 8.61 -4.24
CA GLY A 553 -0.32 8.89 -5.10
C GLY A 553 -0.72 9.10 -6.57
N GLY A 554 -1.85 8.56 -7.00
CA GLY A 554 -2.46 8.84 -8.30
C GLY A 554 -3.07 10.24 -8.37
N LEU A 555 -3.67 10.74 -7.28
CA LEU A 555 -4.02 12.16 -7.14
C LEU A 555 -2.79 13.04 -7.33
N LEU A 556 -1.68 12.69 -6.66
CA LEU A 556 -0.40 13.37 -6.84
C LEU A 556 0.00 13.43 -8.32
N MET A 557 -0.05 12.28 -9.03
CA MET A 557 0.28 12.23 -10.46
C MET A 557 -0.59 13.16 -11.29
N GLY A 558 -1.91 13.11 -11.10
CA GLY A 558 -2.87 13.97 -11.83
C GLY A 558 -2.66 15.46 -11.54
N ALA A 559 -2.40 15.83 -10.28
CA ALA A 559 -2.18 17.22 -9.89
C ALA A 559 -0.88 17.78 -10.48
N VAL A 560 0.24 17.07 -10.35
CA VAL A 560 1.55 17.60 -10.81
C VAL A 560 1.66 17.69 -12.33
N VAL A 561 0.99 16.81 -13.10
CA VAL A 561 0.97 16.94 -14.56
C VAL A 561 0.12 18.09 -15.07
N ASN A 562 -0.92 18.52 -14.32
CA ASN A 562 -1.64 19.76 -14.59
C ASN A 562 -0.80 21.00 -14.28
N MET A 563 0.04 20.93 -13.23
CA MET A 563 0.88 22.06 -12.76
C MET A 563 2.17 22.21 -13.57
N ARG A 564 2.87 21.10 -13.85
CA ARG A 564 4.21 21.08 -14.49
C ARG A 564 4.32 19.95 -15.52
N PRO A 565 3.51 20.01 -16.60
CA PRO A 565 3.54 18.97 -17.64
C PRO A 565 4.89 18.91 -18.39
N ASP A 566 5.66 19.98 -18.34
CA ASP A 566 6.99 20.12 -18.98
C ASP A 566 8.10 19.33 -18.28
N LEU A 567 7.89 18.94 -17.03
CA LEU A 567 8.92 18.36 -16.19
C LEU A 567 9.05 16.84 -16.37
N PHE A 568 8.06 16.19 -16.95
CA PHE A 568 7.98 14.73 -16.99
C PHE A 568 7.89 14.18 -18.41
N LYS A 569 8.65 13.10 -18.68
CA LYS A 569 8.59 12.34 -19.94
C LYS A 569 7.32 11.53 -20.04
N ALA A 570 7.00 10.80 -18.98
CA ALA A 570 5.81 9.99 -18.89
C ALA A 570 5.31 9.81 -17.45
N VAL A 571 4.07 9.34 -17.32
CA VAL A 571 3.37 9.17 -16.05
C VAL A 571 2.69 7.82 -16.01
N ILE A 572 2.83 7.13 -14.87
CA ILE A 572 2.04 5.96 -14.51
C ILE A 572 1.11 6.36 -13.37
N ALA A 573 -0.19 6.36 -13.61
CA ALA A 573 -1.20 6.63 -12.60
C ALA A 573 -2.02 5.36 -12.35
N GLN A 574 -1.83 4.74 -11.18
CA GLN A 574 -2.47 3.47 -10.83
C GLN A 574 -3.65 3.73 -9.90
N VAL A 575 -4.83 3.21 -10.26
CA VAL A 575 -6.08 3.38 -9.50
C VAL A 575 -6.23 4.79 -8.92
N PRO A 576 -6.10 5.85 -9.77
CA PRO A 576 -5.80 7.19 -9.31
C PRO A 576 -7.04 7.92 -8.79
N PHE A 577 -6.93 8.55 -7.61
CA PHE A 577 -7.94 9.45 -7.03
C PHE A 577 -7.86 10.82 -7.73
N VAL A 578 -8.48 10.94 -8.90
CA VAL A 578 -8.33 12.12 -9.79
C VAL A 578 -9.59 12.92 -10.02
N ASP A 579 -10.74 12.43 -9.61
CA ASP A 579 -12.02 13.13 -9.71
C ASP A 579 -12.52 13.55 -8.32
N VAL A 580 -11.66 14.30 -7.64
CA VAL A 580 -11.79 14.64 -6.21
C VAL A 580 -13.14 15.28 -5.88
N MET A 581 -13.61 16.22 -6.71
CA MET A 581 -14.84 16.94 -6.41
C MET A 581 -16.08 16.07 -6.52
N ASN A 582 -16.21 15.26 -7.58
CA ASN A 582 -17.37 14.37 -7.72
C ASN A 582 -17.38 13.26 -6.67
N THR A 583 -16.23 12.73 -6.28
CA THR A 583 -16.15 11.71 -5.24
C THR A 583 -16.47 12.29 -3.86
N MET A 584 -15.85 13.42 -3.50
CA MET A 584 -16.00 13.98 -2.17
C MET A 584 -17.34 14.72 -1.96
N LEU A 585 -18.08 15.06 -3.01
CA LEU A 585 -19.44 15.58 -2.93
C LEU A 585 -20.50 14.48 -2.83
N ASP A 586 -20.14 13.22 -3.02
CA ASP A 586 -21.09 12.09 -3.01
C ASP A 586 -20.87 11.20 -1.76
N ALA A 587 -21.54 11.55 -0.68
CA ALA A 587 -21.46 10.80 0.59
C ALA A 587 -22.02 9.36 0.49
N SER A 588 -22.68 8.99 -0.61
CA SER A 588 -23.16 7.62 -0.83
C SER A 588 -22.06 6.66 -1.33
N LEU A 589 -20.91 7.21 -1.73
CA LEU A 589 -19.78 6.38 -2.14
C LEU A 589 -19.03 5.79 -0.93
N PRO A 590 -18.45 4.60 -1.08
CA PRO A 590 -17.56 4.05 -0.07
C PRO A 590 -16.46 5.05 0.34
N LEU A 591 -16.16 5.09 1.62
CA LEU A 591 -15.10 5.89 2.25
C LEU A 591 -15.30 7.41 2.26
N THR A 592 -16.14 8.02 1.42
CA THR A 592 -16.22 9.49 1.23
C THR A 592 -16.35 10.25 2.55
N THR A 593 -17.26 9.84 3.45
CA THR A 593 -17.47 10.55 4.72
C THR A 593 -16.25 10.50 5.63
N SER A 594 -15.60 9.34 5.77
CA SER A 594 -14.39 9.17 6.58
C SER A 594 -13.17 9.90 6.00
N GLU A 595 -13.18 10.18 4.70
CA GLU A 595 -12.11 10.89 3.99
C GLU A 595 -12.17 12.43 4.16
N TYR A 596 -13.27 13.00 4.65
CA TYR A 596 -13.36 14.44 4.91
C TYR A 596 -12.27 14.96 5.85
N ILE A 597 -11.76 14.12 6.74
CA ILE A 597 -10.68 14.47 7.67
C ILE A 597 -9.32 14.51 6.97
N GLU A 598 -9.13 13.84 5.86
CA GLU A 598 -7.88 13.87 5.09
C GLU A 598 -7.87 14.98 4.02
N TRP A 599 -8.97 15.14 3.29
CA TRP A 599 -9.04 16.03 2.12
C TRP A 599 -9.74 17.35 2.43
N GLY A 600 -10.69 17.36 3.36
CA GLY A 600 -11.66 18.40 3.60
C GLY A 600 -13.07 18.01 3.10
N ASN A 601 -14.09 18.62 3.67
CA ASN A 601 -15.49 18.42 3.25
C ASN A 601 -15.88 19.50 2.24
N PRO A 602 -16.05 19.20 0.94
CA PRO A 602 -16.38 20.19 -0.07
C PRO A 602 -17.82 20.73 0.05
N ASN A 603 -18.68 20.18 0.91
CA ASN A 603 -19.95 20.81 1.28
C ASN A 603 -19.74 22.07 2.09
N GLU A 604 -18.56 22.28 2.65
CA GLU A 604 -18.11 23.52 3.28
C GLU A 604 -17.35 24.37 2.28
N LYS A 605 -17.80 25.60 2.07
CA LYS A 605 -17.21 26.49 1.05
C LYS A 605 -15.68 26.67 1.15
N PRO A 606 -15.06 26.87 2.33
CA PRO A 606 -13.59 27.01 2.41
C PRO A 606 -12.85 25.76 1.92
N ALA A 607 -13.32 24.55 2.25
CA ALA A 607 -12.74 23.30 1.79
C ALA A 607 -12.94 23.13 0.27
N PHE A 608 -14.14 23.41 -0.24
CA PHE A 608 -14.41 23.42 -1.67
C PHE A 608 -13.46 24.35 -2.43
N ASP A 609 -13.35 25.62 -2.02
CA ASP A 609 -12.49 26.62 -2.67
C ASP A 609 -11.00 26.24 -2.67
N TYR A 610 -10.60 25.39 -1.73
CA TYR A 610 -9.24 24.84 -1.69
C TYR A 610 -9.09 23.60 -2.57
N MET A 611 -9.98 22.61 -2.44
CA MET A 611 -9.91 21.32 -3.13
C MET A 611 -10.02 21.47 -4.65
N ILE A 612 -10.90 22.35 -5.12
CA ILE A 612 -11.08 22.61 -6.57
C ILE A 612 -9.78 23.08 -7.25
N LYS A 613 -8.85 23.71 -6.53
CA LYS A 613 -7.58 24.21 -7.08
C LYS A 613 -6.63 23.08 -7.49
N TYR A 614 -6.75 21.91 -6.88
CA TYR A 614 -5.86 20.79 -7.17
C TYR A 614 -6.57 19.56 -7.74
N SER A 615 -7.90 19.46 -7.69
CA SER A 615 -8.65 18.34 -8.25
C SER A 615 -8.23 18.08 -9.70
N PRO A 616 -7.57 16.95 -10.02
CA PRO A 616 -6.99 16.75 -11.34
C PRO A 616 -7.99 16.83 -12.47
N TYR A 617 -9.13 16.16 -12.33
CA TYR A 617 -10.19 16.16 -13.34
C TYR A 617 -10.68 17.59 -13.65
N ASP A 618 -10.89 18.41 -12.62
CA ASP A 618 -11.42 19.76 -12.77
C ASP A 618 -10.39 20.73 -13.40
N ASN A 619 -9.10 20.45 -13.22
CA ASN A 619 -8.00 21.30 -13.69
C ASN A 619 -7.39 20.86 -15.03
N VAL A 620 -7.98 19.89 -15.74
CA VAL A 620 -7.59 19.58 -17.13
C VAL A 620 -7.85 20.77 -18.02
N LYS A 621 -6.82 21.23 -18.73
CA LYS A 621 -6.87 22.44 -19.60
C LYS A 621 -6.16 22.19 -20.93
N PRO A 622 -6.41 23.04 -21.97
CA PRO A 622 -5.71 22.95 -23.23
C PRO A 622 -4.21 23.25 -23.08
N GLN A 623 -3.40 22.19 -22.96
CA GLN A 623 -1.93 22.24 -22.88
C GLN A 623 -1.33 20.94 -23.38
N LYS A 624 0.00 20.90 -23.54
CA LYS A 624 0.72 19.66 -23.82
C LYS A 624 0.84 18.86 -22.50
N TYR A 625 0.60 17.56 -22.59
CA TYR A 625 0.77 16.63 -21.48
C TYR A 625 1.86 15.59 -21.79
N PRO A 626 2.56 15.04 -20.79
CA PRO A 626 3.46 13.92 -20.99
C PRO A 626 2.70 12.67 -21.49
N ALA A 627 3.43 11.65 -21.93
CA ALA A 627 2.82 10.35 -22.16
C ALA A 627 2.23 9.79 -20.85
N MET A 628 1.07 9.15 -20.91
CA MET A 628 0.40 8.64 -19.69
C MET A 628 -0.14 7.24 -19.88
N LEU A 629 0.05 6.40 -18.88
CA LEU A 629 -0.62 5.12 -18.70
C LEU A 629 -1.43 5.18 -17.40
N VAL A 630 -2.73 5.08 -17.52
CA VAL A 630 -3.67 5.08 -16.40
C VAL A 630 -4.21 3.66 -16.23
N HIS A 631 -4.02 3.06 -15.05
CA HIS A 631 -4.58 1.78 -14.66
C HIS A 631 -5.79 1.99 -13.76
N VAL A 632 -6.88 1.29 -14.02
CA VAL A 632 -8.06 1.24 -13.15
C VAL A 632 -8.53 -0.21 -13.00
N SER A 633 -9.32 -0.49 -11.98
CA SER A 633 -9.92 -1.80 -11.74
C SER A 633 -11.42 -1.67 -11.59
N LEU A 634 -12.19 -2.49 -12.32
CA LEU A 634 -13.65 -2.38 -12.39
C LEU A 634 -14.34 -2.61 -11.03
N ASN A 635 -13.72 -3.44 -10.17
CA ASN A 635 -14.25 -3.78 -8.86
C ASN A 635 -13.56 -3.02 -7.72
N ASP A 636 -12.94 -1.87 -8.01
CA ASP A 636 -12.29 -1.06 -6.99
C ASP A 636 -13.33 -0.40 -6.08
N SER A 637 -13.29 -0.74 -4.78
CA SER A 637 -14.16 -0.19 -3.74
C SER A 637 -13.55 0.98 -2.98
N GLN A 638 -12.29 1.34 -3.26
CA GLN A 638 -11.59 2.44 -2.61
C GLN A 638 -11.52 3.68 -3.50
N VAL A 639 -11.09 3.50 -4.74
CA VAL A 639 -11.06 4.55 -5.77
C VAL A 639 -11.81 4.01 -6.99
N PRO A 640 -13.05 4.44 -7.21
CA PRO A 640 -13.87 3.91 -8.29
C PRO A 640 -13.19 4.02 -9.67
N TYR A 641 -13.31 2.98 -10.50
CA TYR A 641 -12.72 2.89 -11.84
C TYR A 641 -13.01 4.11 -12.71
N TRP A 642 -14.18 4.72 -12.53
CA TRP A 642 -14.62 5.85 -13.35
C TRP A 642 -13.80 7.12 -13.14
N GLU A 643 -13.09 7.27 -12.03
CA GLU A 643 -12.23 8.45 -11.80
C GLU A 643 -11.13 8.51 -12.86
N GLY A 644 -10.30 7.49 -12.96
CA GLY A 644 -9.27 7.40 -13.99
C GLY A 644 -9.84 7.37 -15.39
N THR A 645 -10.98 6.70 -15.60
CA THR A 645 -11.66 6.63 -16.91
C THR A 645 -12.13 7.99 -17.40
N LYS A 646 -12.80 8.76 -16.55
CA LYS A 646 -13.26 10.13 -16.84
C LYS A 646 -12.08 11.07 -17.10
N PHE A 647 -11.02 10.94 -16.29
CA PHE A 647 -9.81 11.75 -16.42
C PHE A 647 -9.16 11.53 -17.79
N VAL A 648 -9.01 10.28 -18.25
CA VAL A 648 -8.50 9.96 -19.58
C VAL A 648 -9.40 10.50 -20.68
N ALA A 649 -10.73 10.33 -20.57
CA ALA A 649 -11.69 10.87 -21.54
C ALA A 649 -11.58 12.39 -21.70
N LYS A 650 -11.49 13.13 -20.56
CA LYS A 650 -11.35 14.58 -20.56
C LYS A 650 -10.00 15.05 -21.10
N LEU A 651 -8.90 14.38 -20.70
CA LEU A 651 -7.55 14.65 -21.23
C LEU A 651 -7.52 14.47 -22.74
N ARG A 652 -8.07 13.36 -23.27
CA ARG A 652 -8.08 13.06 -24.70
C ARG A 652 -8.83 14.11 -25.51
N ALA A 653 -9.92 14.65 -24.97
CA ALA A 653 -10.71 15.69 -25.61
C ALA A 653 -10.08 17.09 -25.51
N THR A 654 -9.08 17.30 -24.63
CA THR A 654 -8.61 18.64 -24.26
C THR A 654 -7.14 18.90 -24.59
N LYS A 655 -6.27 17.87 -24.48
CA LYS A 655 -4.82 18.00 -24.69
C LYS A 655 -4.48 18.48 -26.12
N THR A 656 -3.40 19.27 -26.26
CA THR A 656 -2.99 19.87 -27.52
C THR A 656 -1.79 19.17 -28.20
N ASP A 657 -1.28 18.11 -27.59
CA ASP A 657 -0.18 17.30 -28.08
C ASP A 657 -0.66 15.96 -28.67
N LYS A 658 0.29 15.14 -29.17
CA LYS A 658 0.06 13.77 -29.67
C LYS A 658 0.72 12.69 -28.83
N ASN A 659 1.16 13.02 -27.59
CA ASN A 659 1.78 12.06 -26.71
C ASN A 659 0.79 10.94 -26.34
N THR A 660 1.32 9.74 -26.17
CA THR A 660 0.55 8.54 -25.84
C THR A 660 -0.30 8.73 -24.60
N LEU A 661 -1.58 8.40 -24.68
CA LEU A 661 -2.52 8.41 -23.54
C LEU A 661 -3.30 7.10 -23.55
N LEU A 662 -3.07 6.25 -22.57
CA LEU A 662 -3.63 4.90 -22.48
C LEU A 662 -4.43 4.74 -21.19
N LEU A 663 -5.55 4.03 -21.29
CA LEU A 663 -6.34 3.53 -20.18
C LEU A 663 -6.30 1.99 -20.19
N ARG A 664 -5.90 1.39 -19.10
CA ARG A 664 -5.96 -0.06 -18.88
C ARG A 664 -6.91 -0.37 -17.73
N THR A 665 -7.98 -1.09 -18.00
CA THR A 665 -8.94 -1.54 -17.00
C THR A 665 -8.75 -3.02 -16.71
N ASN A 666 -8.45 -3.38 -15.45
CA ASN A 666 -8.58 -4.77 -15.00
C ASN A 666 -10.06 -5.05 -14.71
N MET A 667 -10.69 -5.89 -15.56
CA MET A 667 -12.14 -6.14 -15.50
C MET A 667 -12.54 -7.07 -14.34
N GLY A 668 -11.60 -7.81 -13.75
CA GLY A 668 -11.87 -8.79 -12.68
C GLY A 668 -11.34 -8.41 -11.30
N ALA A 669 -10.47 -7.40 -11.22
CA ALA A 669 -9.78 -7.04 -9.98
C ALA A 669 -10.39 -5.82 -9.26
N GLY A 670 -9.95 -5.61 -8.01
CA GLY A 670 -10.18 -4.42 -7.20
C GLY A 670 -8.94 -3.55 -7.08
N HIS A 671 -8.86 -2.76 -5.99
CA HIS A 671 -7.81 -1.74 -5.77
C HIS A 671 -6.36 -2.26 -5.84
N GLY A 672 -6.14 -3.51 -5.46
CA GLY A 672 -4.82 -4.14 -5.48
C GLY A 672 -4.37 -4.75 -6.81
N GLY A 673 -5.18 -4.65 -7.88
CA GLY A 673 -4.92 -5.31 -9.17
C GLY A 673 -5.15 -6.83 -9.11
N ALA A 674 -4.51 -7.58 -9.98
CA ALA A 674 -4.66 -9.04 -10.07
C ALA A 674 -4.25 -9.74 -8.77
N SER A 675 -5.04 -10.72 -8.31
CA SER A 675 -4.78 -11.47 -7.08
C SER A 675 -3.81 -12.63 -7.25
N GLY A 676 -3.70 -13.22 -8.45
CA GLY A 676 -2.75 -14.28 -8.77
C GLY A 676 -1.32 -13.73 -8.95
N ARG A 677 -0.32 -14.39 -8.37
CA ARG A 677 1.08 -13.90 -8.39
C ARG A 677 1.68 -13.79 -9.79
N TYR A 678 1.34 -14.70 -10.70
CA TYR A 678 1.83 -14.63 -12.09
C TYR A 678 1.10 -13.55 -12.88
N ASP A 679 -0.19 -13.36 -12.62
CA ASP A 679 -0.98 -12.32 -13.28
C ASP A 679 -0.52 -10.92 -12.83
N ALA A 680 -0.25 -10.73 -11.54
CA ALA A 680 0.32 -9.49 -10.99
C ALA A 680 1.72 -9.20 -11.59
N LEU A 681 2.52 -10.25 -11.85
CA LEU A 681 3.82 -10.11 -12.49
C LEU A 681 3.68 -9.69 -13.97
N ARG A 682 2.66 -10.18 -14.68
CA ARG A 682 2.34 -9.73 -16.05
C ARG A 682 1.87 -8.28 -16.10
N GLU A 683 1.06 -7.83 -15.15
CA GLU A 683 0.70 -6.41 -15.01
C GLU A 683 1.93 -5.52 -14.78
N THR A 684 2.88 -5.98 -13.96
CA THR A 684 4.15 -5.29 -13.74
C THR A 684 4.99 -5.24 -15.02
N ALA A 685 5.09 -6.35 -15.76
CA ALA A 685 5.82 -6.42 -17.02
C ALA A 685 5.24 -5.48 -18.07
N PHE A 686 3.91 -5.40 -18.17
CA PHE A 686 3.22 -4.46 -19.04
C PHE A 686 3.55 -3.00 -18.68
N THR A 687 3.49 -2.66 -17.41
CA THR A 687 3.81 -1.31 -16.92
C THR A 687 5.27 -0.94 -17.18
N TYR A 688 6.21 -1.86 -16.89
CA TYR A 688 7.63 -1.62 -17.14
C TYR A 688 7.97 -1.54 -18.62
N ALA A 689 7.27 -2.29 -19.47
CA ALA A 689 7.42 -2.16 -20.92
C ALA A 689 7.00 -0.77 -21.40
N PHE A 690 5.93 -0.18 -20.86
CA PHE A 690 5.56 1.20 -21.15
C PHE A 690 6.63 2.19 -20.66
N VAL A 691 7.12 2.03 -19.43
CA VAL A 691 8.19 2.88 -18.87
C VAL A 691 9.43 2.86 -19.77
N LEU A 692 9.94 1.69 -20.09
CA LEU A 692 11.13 1.51 -20.92
C LEU A 692 10.91 2.02 -22.35
N TRP A 693 9.71 1.81 -22.89
CA TRP A 693 9.36 2.35 -24.20
C TRP A 693 9.40 3.87 -24.23
N GLN A 694 8.83 4.55 -23.24
CA GLN A 694 8.85 6.01 -23.16
C GLN A 694 10.26 6.57 -22.93
N MET A 695 11.13 5.79 -22.29
CA MET A 695 12.56 6.12 -22.09
C MET A 695 13.44 5.79 -23.31
N GLY A 696 12.89 5.17 -24.38
CA GLY A 696 13.65 4.76 -25.56
C GLY A 696 14.54 3.53 -25.38
N LEU A 697 14.28 2.71 -24.34
CA LEU A 697 15.12 1.56 -23.95
C LEU A 697 14.61 0.20 -24.49
N THR A 698 13.75 0.19 -25.50
CA THR A 698 13.19 -1.05 -26.06
C THR A 698 14.18 -1.89 -26.89
N GLN A 699 15.28 -1.30 -27.41
CA GLN A 699 16.26 -1.97 -28.27
C GLN A 699 17.44 -2.58 -27.49
N GLN A 700 17.78 -2.10 -26.31
CA GLN A 700 18.90 -2.62 -25.51
C GLN A 700 18.72 -4.08 -25.08
N ALA A 701 17.50 -4.55 -24.92
CA ALA A 701 17.19 -5.95 -24.62
C ALA A 701 17.56 -6.94 -25.76
N ARG A 702 17.71 -6.47 -27.01
CA ARG A 702 18.09 -7.32 -28.15
C ARG A 702 19.60 -7.57 -28.24
N LEU A 703 20.43 -6.65 -27.83
CA LEU A 703 21.89 -6.78 -27.97
C LEU A 703 22.49 -7.71 -26.90
N GLU A 704 22.02 -7.65 -25.66
CA GLU A 704 22.52 -8.53 -24.58
C GLU A 704 22.01 -9.98 -24.67
N ALA A 705 20.83 -10.20 -25.30
CA ALA A 705 20.32 -11.54 -25.57
C ALA A 705 21.01 -12.23 -26.77
N SER A 706 21.67 -11.48 -27.65
CA SER A 706 22.42 -12.01 -28.79
C SER A 706 23.90 -12.30 -28.46
N GLU A 707 24.38 -11.84 -27.29
CA GLU A 707 25.74 -12.05 -26.80
C GLU A 707 25.85 -13.15 -25.73
N ARG A 708 24.72 -13.76 -25.33
CA ARG A 708 24.65 -14.95 -24.48
C ARG A 708 24.20 -16.18 -25.28
#